data_b4a527fe5c83e6d4cb2cd91c3ff0bd36
#
_entry.id   b4a527fe5c83e6d4cb2cd91c3ff0bd36
#
_cell.length_a   1.000
_cell.length_b   1.000
_cell.length_c   1.000
_cell.angle_alpha   90.00
_cell.angle_beta   90.00
_cell.angle_gamma   90.00
#
_symmetry.space_group_name_H-M   'P 1'
#
loop_
_entity.id
_entity.type
_entity.pdbx_description
1 polymer ?
#
loop_
_entity_poly.entity_id
_entity_poly.type
_entity_poly.pdbx_seq_one_letter_code
_entity_poly.pdbx_strand_id
1 'polypeptide(L)'
;MKYFRNETLKRILVVFLTTLSMVVFSGCDGTKETPDNPDGTPINVSGIILDNSVSAKKGGDVTLKVVGSHGPEAGDVIVLMNTAESFDNQIKSIDKGSFTFTLDPKVTTGRYEMLVRRNSRTKIVGYINIDIFFDGADIEPTGGNNVYGVVHCDGERLADVVVSDGVEVVKTDKDGVYQFKSAKKWGYVFISIPKGYEVGSEGVLPRFHATLTEKADKAERHDFNLVKVNQEKYRVYFLGDMHLADRTNDLNQFDKCMKEVKADMMDDDVKSYVITLGDMTWDLYWYSRKYYFPQYLNSVNYYFKNAAKQVQFFHTIGNHDHDMCKDGDFNTVIEYVKDIAPTYYSFNIGDVHYIVLDDILCTNVGGAASAKPERTYKSEVTDEQLKWLAKDLSFVSKTTPVIVTSHAPVYRKGAENLSNIYNYNLTNSSTLISKFKGYKVDFVTGHTHVLYNVDKSSEGIYEHNAGAVCASWWWSGYLTPGIHICTDGAPGGYSVWDINGTDKKWRYKGTGRDAKEQFRSYDLNNVWFTVEKDAPKVPAALKSEFEKYTKAYPKNSDNEVLINIWNWNPKWKIEIKENGKTLDETRVMGYDPLHIAALTAKRFNDAALTAEPAFTTTVNYHMFKVTASSATSTIDIKVTDEFGNVYSETMKRPKEFSTDAYK
;
A
#
# COMPACT_ATOMS: atom_id res chain seq x y z
N MET A 1 -9.11 44.60 15.36
CA MET A 1 -9.07 44.23 16.76
C MET A 1 -7.93 43.25 16.95
N LYS A 2 -6.82 43.71 17.44
CA LYS A 2 -5.62 42.98 17.84
C LYS A 2 -5.73 42.63 19.32
N TYR A 3 -5.07 41.57 19.73
CA TYR A 3 -4.97 41.00 21.07
C TYR A 3 -6.01 39.93 21.42
N PHE A 4 -5.67 38.70 21.08
CA PHE A 4 -5.82 37.48 21.87
C PHE A 4 -5.07 36.34 21.16
N ARG A 5 -3.76 36.32 21.29
CA ARG A 5 -2.86 35.22 20.90
C ARG A 5 -1.70 35.22 21.87
N ASN A 6 -1.49 34.17 22.61
CA ASN A 6 -0.20 33.68 23.13
C ASN A 6 -0.19 33.03 24.52
N GLU A 7 -1.33 32.86 25.20
CA GLU A 7 -1.26 32.15 26.50
C GLU A 7 -1.81 30.72 26.47
N THR A 8 -2.70 30.41 25.53
CA THR A 8 -3.34 29.09 25.46
C THR A 8 -2.44 28.03 24.80
N LEU A 9 -1.58 28.43 23.85
CA LEU A 9 -0.65 27.51 23.19
C LEU A 9 0.53 27.07 24.08
N LYS A 10 0.95 27.89 25.01
CA LYS A 10 2.04 27.52 25.94
C LYS A 10 1.59 26.55 27.04
N ARG A 11 0.32 26.54 27.40
CA ARG A 11 -0.20 25.58 28.39
C ARG A 11 -0.54 24.21 27.80
N ILE A 12 -0.82 24.14 26.50
CA ILE A 12 -1.05 22.86 25.82
C ILE A 12 0.26 22.11 25.53
N LEU A 13 1.35 22.83 25.29
CA LEU A 13 2.66 22.21 25.03
C LEU A 13 3.35 21.63 26.28
N VAL A 14 3.02 22.15 27.47
CA VAL A 14 3.57 21.66 28.74
C VAL A 14 2.79 20.45 29.28
N VAL A 15 1.51 20.33 28.96
CA VAL A 15 0.69 19.17 29.37
C VAL A 15 0.94 17.94 28.46
N PHE A 16 1.36 18.12 27.19
CA PHE A 16 1.70 17.01 26.30
C PHE A 16 3.09 16.39 26.54
N LEU A 17 3.98 17.10 27.25
CA LEU A 17 5.33 16.57 27.58
C LEU A 17 5.39 15.82 28.91
N THR A 18 4.33 15.87 29.73
CA THR A 18 4.28 15.17 31.03
C THR A 18 3.35 13.97 31.07
N THR A 19 2.56 13.71 30.04
CA THR A 19 1.69 12.52 29.96
C THR A 19 2.18 11.42 29.02
N LEU A 20 3.37 11.57 28.42
CA LEU A 20 3.97 10.53 27.55
C LEU A 20 4.97 9.62 28.29
N SER A 21 4.99 9.66 29.62
CA SER A 21 5.88 8.83 30.43
C SER A 21 5.18 7.81 31.32
N MET A 22 3.89 7.53 31.12
CA MET A 22 3.20 6.45 31.83
C MET A 22 2.10 5.83 30.96
N VAL A 23 2.47 5.00 29.99
CA VAL A 23 1.69 3.81 29.65
C VAL A 23 2.67 2.65 29.78
N VAL A 24 2.69 2.13 30.99
CA VAL A 24 3.40 0.92 31.36
C VAL A 24 2.64 -0.26 30.81
N PHE A 25 3.35 -1.13 30.17
CA PHE A 25 3.06 -2.51 29.88
C PHE A 25 2.21 -3.20 30.95
N SER A 26 1.11 -3.80 30.55
CA SER A 26 0.55 -4.94 31.28
C SER A 26 0.16 -6.02 30.27
N GLY A 27 0.90 -7.08 30.31
CA GLY A 27 0.46 -8.40 29.95
C GLY A 27 0.96 -8.95 28.63
N CYS A 28 2.10 -9.63 28.65
CA CYS A 28 2.18 -11.02 28.18
C CYS A 28 3.42 -11.66 28.79
N ASP A 29 3.18 -12.75 29.46
CA ASP A 29 4.13 -13.57 30.16
C ASP A 29 5.10 -14.22 29.17
N GLY A 30 6.34 -13.85 29.30
CA GLY A 30 7.47 -14.38 28.56
C GLY A 30 8.73 -13.71 29.09
N THR A 31 9.24 -14.21 30.21
CA THR A 31 10.42 -13.71 30.92
C THR A 31 11.64 -13.61 30.01
N LYS A 32 11.85 -12.43 29.41
CA LYS A 32 13.19 -11.94 29.14
C LYS A 32 13.56 -11.01 30.30
N GLU A 33 14.46 -11.44 31.12
CA GLU A 33 15.02 -10.60 32.18
C GLU A 33 15.66 -9.36 31.56
N THR A 34 14.99 -8.20 31.70
CA THR A 34 15.69 -6.92 31.60
C THR A 34 16.68 -6.89 32.76
N PRO A 35 17.97 -6.66 32.52
CA PRO A 35 18.95 -6.58 33.61
C PRO A 35 18.48 -5.52 34.61
N ASP A 36 18.23 -5.93 35.84
CA ASP A 36 17.84 -5.05 36.93
C ASP A 36 18.82 -3.89 37.06
N ASN A 37 18.28 -2.69 37.22
CA ASN A 37 19.02 -1.48 37.50
C ASN A 37 19.07 -1.32 39.04
N PRO A 38 20.14 -1.78 39.73
CA PRO A 38 20.11 -1.96 41.19
C PRO A 38 20.03 -0.67 42.03
N ASP A 39 20.20 0.52 41.40
CA ASP A 39 20.14 1.81 42.09
C ASP A 39 19.20 2.86 41.45
N GLY A 40 18.44 2.49 40.43
CA GLY A 40 17.39 3.34 39.82
C GLY A 40 17.91 4.58 39.09
N THR A 41 19.19 4.84 38.98
CA THR A 41 19.73 6.02 38.30
C THR A 41 19.94 5.69 36.80
N PRO A 42 19.28 6.40 35.86
CA PRO A 42 19.46 6.14 34.43
C PRO A 42 20.87 6.51 33.98
N ILE A 43 21.42 5.76 33.01
CA ILE A 43 22.64 6.15 32.30
C ILE A 43 22.37 7.42 31.52
N ASN A 44 23.21 8.42 31.63
CA ASN A 44 23.12 9.64 30.86
C ASN A 44 23.79 9.47 29.49
N VAL A 45 23.07 8.85 28.54
CA VAL A 45 23.48 8.69 27.14
C VAL A 45 22.40 9.26 26.24
N SER A 46 22.79 10.13 25.32
CA SER A 46 21.87 10.77 24.36
C SER A 46 22.62 11.24 23.11
N GLY A 47 21.85 11.65 22.08
CA GLY A 47 22.39 12.27 20.87
C GLY A 47 23.08 11.32 19.89
N ILE A 48 22.97 10.00 20.06
CA ILE A 48 23.42 9.03 19.05
C ILE A 48 22.50 9.11 17.83
N ILE A 49 23.09 9.28 16.66
CA ILE A 49 22.37 9.38 15.39
C ILE A 49 22.24 7.97 14.78
N LEU A 50 20.99 7.51 14.66
CA LEU A 50 20.62 6.20 14.12
C LEU A 50 19.84 6.29 12.79
N ASP A 51 19.89 7.44 12.12
CA ASP A 51 18.98 7.74 11.00
C ASP A 51 19.27 6.96 9.73
N ASN A 52 20.44 6.33 9.61
CA ASN A 52 20.84 5.58 8.42
C ASN A 52 21.21 4.14 8.78
N SER A 53 21.05 3.24 7.81
CA SER A 53 21.67 1.92 7.92
C SER A 53 23.19 2.04 7.88
N VAL A 54 23.83 1.17 8.63
CA VAL A 54 25.28 1.11 8.74
C VAL A 54 25.77 -0.15 8.03
N SER A 55 26.67 0.02 7.08
CA SER A 55 27.32 -1.10 6.41
C SER A 55 28.66 -1.42 7.07
N ALA A 56 28.91 -2.67 7.38
CA ALA A 56 30.14 -3.15 7.99
C ALA A 56 30.50 -4.55 7.45
N LYS A 57 31.79 -4.91 7.59
CA LYS A 57 32.23 -6.31 7.41
C LYS A 57 31.71 -7.16 8.58
N LYS A 58 31.57 -8.45 8.35
CA LYS A 58 31.30 -9.41 9.44
C LYS A 58 32.40 -9.32 10.50
N GLY A 59 32.04 -8.99 11.74
CA GLY A 59 32.98 -8.71 12.80
C GLY A 59 33.78 -7.41 12.60
N GLY A 60 33.38 -6.53 11.71
CA GLY A 60 34.01 -5.25 11.40
C GLY A 60 33.58 -4.11 12.32
N ASP A 61 34.17 -2.95 12.11
CA ASP A 61 33.92 -1.75 12.90
C ASP A 61 32.74 -0.94 12.37
N VAL A 62 31.95 -0.41 13.28
CA VAL A 62 30.84 0.51 13.03
C VAL A 62 31.11 1.83 13.74
N THR A 63 31.03 2.94 13.00
CA THR A 63 31.18 4.29 13.55
C THR A 63 29.84 5.03 13.50
N LEU A 64 29.39 5.51 14.66
CA LEU A 64 28.16 6.32 14.77
C LEU A 64 28.48 7.74 15.22
N LYS A 65 27.71 8.70 14.72
CA LYS A 65 27.78 10.10 15.11
C LYS A 65 27.05 10.35 16.43
N VAL A 66 27.56 11.29 17.20
CA VAL A 66 26.95 11.76 18.46
C VAL A 66 26.84 13.28 18.42
N VAL A 67 25.63 13.80 18.69
CA VAL A 67 25.40 15.24 18.86
C VAL A 67 25.22 15.56 20.33
N GLY A 68 25.98 16.54 20.83
CA GLY A 68 25.95 16.93 22.24
C GLY A 68 27.08 16.31 23.05
N SER A 69 26.96 16.36 24.37
CA SER A 69 28.03 16.02 25.33
C SER A 69 27.84 14.70 26.08
N HIS A 70 26.79 13.95 25.78
CA HIS A 70 26.39 12.75 26.54
C HIS A 70 26.41 11.48 25.67
N GLY A 71 27.46 11.28 24.91
CA GLY A 71 27.72 10.05 24.17
C GLY A 71 28.10 8.86 25.06
N PRO A 72 28.31 7.69 24.43
CA PRO A 72 28.95 6.57 25.14
C PRO A 72 30.32 6.91 25.66
N GLU A 73 30.74 6.22 26.72
CA GLU A 73 32.05 6.39 27.39
C GLU A 73 32.92 5.14 27.19
N ALA A 74 34.21 5.29 27.45
CA ALA A 74 35.12 4.16 27.40
C ALA A 74 34.71 3.09 28.45
N GLY A 75 34.60 1.84 27.99
CA GLY A 75 34.13 0.72 28.81
C GLY A 75 32.62 0.46 28.71
N ASP A 76 31.86 1.32 28.05
CA ASP A 76 30.48 0.99 27.67
C ASP A 76 30.45 -0.13 26.62
N VAL A 77 29.38 -0.91 26.64
CA VAL A 77 29.11 -1.97 25.68
C VAL A 77 27.88 -1.60 24.85
N ILE A 78 27.99 -1.69 23.54
CA ILE A 78 26.87 -1.55 22.64
C ILE A 78 26.19 -2.91 22.52
N VAL A 79 24.94 -3.00 22.97
CA VAL A 79 24.16 -4.23 22.90
C VAL A 79 23.23 -4.09 21.71
N LEU A 80 23.31 -5.02 20.75
CA LEU A 80 22.39 -5.14 19.62
C LEU A 80 21.47 -6.33 19.87
N MET A 81 20.17 -6.09 19.91
CA MET A 81 19.16 -7.11 20.19
C MET A 81 18.18 -7.24 19.04
N ASN A 82 17.80 -8.46 18.70
CA ASN A 82 16.64 -8.77 17.89
C ASN A 82 15.68 -9.70 18.67
N THR A 83 14.64 -10.20 18.02
CA THR A 83 13.66 -11.08 18.68
C THR A 83 14.23 -12.41 19.15
N ALA A 84 15.37 -12.85 18.61
CA ALA A 84 15.98 -14.16 18.88
C ALA A 84 17.24 -14.08 19.74
N GLU A 85 18.08 -13.06 19.53
CA GLU A 85 19.44 -13.01 20.06
C GLU A 85 19.86 -11.61 20.53
N SER A 86 20.91 -11.57 21.35
CA SER A 86 21.54 -10.35 21.85
C SER A 86 23.04 -10.45 21.68
N PHE A 87 23.68 -9.39 21.18
CA PHE A 87 25.11 -9.33 20.87
C PHE A 87 25.78 -8.18 21.60
N ASP A 88 26.88 -8.48 22.28
CA ASP A 88 27.70 -7.51 22.97
C ASP A 88 28.84 -7.01 22.09
N ASN A 89 28.84 -5.73 21.79
CA ASN A 89 29.82 -5.09 20.91
C ASN A 89 30.65 -4.09 21.67
N GLN A 90 31.97 -4.30 21.70
CA GLN A 90 32.90 -3.47 22.48
C GLN A 90 33.18 -2.14 21.77
N ILE A 91 33.16 -1.04 22.52
CA ILE A 91 33.61 0.25 22.01
C ILE A 91 35.14 0.20 21.79
N LYS A 92 35.53 0.53 20.57
CA LYS A 92 36.93 0.55 20.11
C LYS A 92 37.56 1.93 20.28
N SER A 93 36.85 2.98 19.93
CA SER A 93 37.30 4.36 20.08
C SER A 93 36.16 5.33 20.29
N ILE A 94 36.47 6.46 20.93
CA ILE A 94 35.57 7.60 21.09
C ILE A 94 36.30 8.84 20.61
N ASP A 95 35.72 9.53 19.64
CA ASP A 95 36.24 10.75 19.04
C ASP A 95 35.28 11.92 19.29
N LYS A 96 35.73 13.14 18.95
CA LYS A 96 34.84 14.30 19.05
C LYS A 96 33.66 14.20 18.09
N GLY A 97 32.48 13.87 18.63
CA GLY A 97 31.22 13.78 17.87
C GLY A 97 30.96 12.42 17.21
N SER A 98 31.72 11.38 17.56
CA SER A 98 31.48 10.02 17.10
C SER A 98 32.07 8.97 18.05
N PHE A 99 31.66 7.73 17.94
CA PHE A 99 32.28 6.57 18.57
C PHE A 99 32.26 5.38 17.61
N THR A 100 33.24 4.51 17.78
CA THR A 100 33.38 3.29 16.96
C THR A 100 33.32 2.07 17.88
N PHE A 101 32.56 1.06 17.47
CA PHE A 101 32.51 -0.24 18.14
C PHE A 101 32.72 -1.37 17.13
N THR A 102 33.20 -2.51 17.58
CA THR A 102 33.41 -3.68 16.72
C THR A 102 32.21 -4.64 16.86
N LEU A 103 31.63 -5.05 15.74
CA LEU A 103 30.52 -5.99 15.72
C LEU A 103 30.92 -7.37 16.20
N ASP A 104 30.08 -8.02 17.00
CA ASP A 104 30.21 -9.47 17.22
C ASP A 104 30.10 -10.19 15.84
N PRO A 105 31.00 -11.13 15.53
CA PRO A 105 30.98 -11.87 14.25
C PRO A 105 29.67 -12.63 13.95
N LYS A 106 28.82 -12.81 14.94
CA LYS A 106 27.51 -13.45 14.78
C LYS A 106 26.40 -12.46 14.36
N VAL A 107 26.67 -11.16 14.43
CA VAL A 107 25.70 -10.16 13.94
C VAL A 107 25.52 -10.35 12.44
N THR A 108 24.28 -10.50 12.03
CA THR A 108 23.85 -10.64 10.64
C THR A 108 23.22 -9.36 10.12
N THR A 109 22.99 -9.28 8.83
CA THR A 109 22.21 -8.18 8.26
C THR A 109 20.81 -8.20 8.85
N GLY A 110 20.35 -7.04 9.35
CA GLY A 110 19.04 -6.91 9.96
C GLY A 110 18.85 -5.67 10.78
N ARG A 111 17.67 -5.57 11.37
CA ARG A 111 17.29 -4.50 12.29
C ARG A 111 17.47 -4.95 13.73
N TYR A 112 18.15 -4.12 14.49
CA TYR A 112 18.43 -4.36 15.90
C TYR A 112 17.93 -3.21 16.77
N GLU A 113 17.39 -3.55 17.95
CA GLU A 113 17.26 -2.60 19.03
C GLU A 113 18.67 -2.37 19.61
N MET A 114 19.09 -1.12 19.67
CA MET A 114 20.41 -0.73 20.17
C MET A 114 20.30 -0.20 21.57
N LEU A 115 21.08 -0.77 22.48
CA LEU A 115 21.21 -0.31 23.84
C LEU A 115 22.68 0.04 24.13
N VAL A 116 22.90 0.96 25.07
CA VAL A 116 24.21 1.20 25.70
C VAL A 116 24.15 0.61 27.08
N ARG A 117 25.14 -0.24 27.42
CA ARG A 117 25.31 -0.83 28.75
C ARG A 117 26.58 -0.28 29.41
N ARG A 118 26.41 0.30 30.57
CA ARG A 118 27.47 0.82 31.45
C ARG A 118 27.37 0.10 32.78
N ASN A 119 28.40 -0.70 33.11
CA ASN A 119 28.36 -1.63 34.24
C ASN A 119 27.13 -2.56 34.11
N SER A 120 26.28 -2.63 35.12
CA SER A 120 25.04 -3.43 35.13
C SER A 120 23.80 -2.66 34.61
N ARG A 121 23.95 -1.41 34.15
CA ARG A 121 22.84 -0.54 33.72
C ARG A 121 22.77 -0.46 32.23
N THR A 122 21.55 -0.46 31.68
CA THR A 122 21.28 -0.34 30.23
C THR A 122 20.38 0.82 29.93
N LYS A 123 20.56 1.41 28.75
CA LYS A 123 19.65 2.39 28.17
C LYS A 123 19.38 2.08 26.72
N ILE A 124 18.12 1.94 26.35
CA ILE A 124 17.69 1.83 24.97
C ILE A 124 17.96 3.17 24.27
N VAL A 125 18.62 3.11 23.12
CA VAL A 125 18.93 4.26 22.27
C VAL A 125 17.95 4.37 21.11
N GLY A 126 17.53 3.24 20.55
CA GLY A 126 16.62 3.17 19.42
C GLY A 126 16.88 1.95 18.56
N TYR A 127 16.49 2.03 17.29
CA TYR A 127 16.71 0.95 16.33
C TYR A 127 17.74 1.34 15.28
N ILE A 128 18.61 0.38 14.93
CA ILE A 128 19.65 0.52 13.90
C ILE A 128 19.51 -0.61 12.88
N ASN A 129 19.71 -0.29 11.61
CA ASN A 129 19.82 -1.28 10.55
C ASN A 129 21.30 -1.55 10.28
N ILE A 130 21.71 -2.81 10.40
CA ILE A 130 23.08 -3.26 10.10
C ILE A 130 23.05 -4.01 8.78
N ASP A 131 23.95 -3.62 7.85
CA ASP A 131 24.22 -4.33 6.61
C ASP A 131 25.59 -4.95 6.68
N ILE A 132 25.66 -6.27 6.63
CA ILE A 132 26.93 -6.97 6.50
C ILE A 132 27.26 -7.07 5.02
N PHE A 133 28.20 -6.27 4.54
CA PHE A 133 28.59 -6.34 3.14
C PHE A 133 29.56 -7.51 2.86
N PHE A 134 29.60 -7.90 1.63
CA PHE A 134 30.51 -8.93 1.16
C PHE A 134 31.96 -8.43 1.14
N ASP A 135 32.82 -9.07 1.95
CA ASP A 135 34.25 -8.78 2.01
C ASP A 135 35.03 -9.88 1.29
N GLY A 136 35.08 -9.81 0.01
CA GLY A 136 35.85 -10.81 -0.74
C GLY A 136 35.72 -10.62 -2.24
N ALA A 137 36.80 -10.96 -2.90
CA ALA A 137 37.09 -11.00 -4.32
C ALA A 137 37.06 -9.64 -5.05
N ASP A 138 38.18 -9.27 -5.55
CA ASP A 138 38.30 -8.38 -6.71
C ASP A 138 37.60 -9.06 -7.89
N ILE A 139 36.36 -8.64 -8.17
CA ILE A 139 35.60 -9.06 -9.33
C ILE A 139 35.76 -7.97 -10.37
N GLU A 140 36.26 -8.33 -11.51
CA GLU A 140 36.38 -7.45 -12.66
C GLU A 140 35.37 -7.87 -13.74
N PRO A 141 34.69 -6.92 -14.38
CA PRO A 141 33.77 -7.23 -15.47
C PRO A 141 34.52 -7.78 -16.67
N THR A 142 33.96 -8.79 -17.30
CA THR A 142 34.55 -9.44 -18.49
C THR A 142 33.72 -9.15 -19.73
N GLY A 143 34.32 -9.28 -20.91
CA GLY A 143 33.59 -9.23 -22.18
C GLY A 143 32.91 -7.91 -22.54
N GLY A 144 33.34 -6.80 -21.94
CA GLY A 144 32.73 -5.47 -22.16
C GLY A 144 31.46 -5.24 -21.39
N ASN A 145 31.17 -6.09 -20.38
CA ASN A 145 30.11 -5.85 -19.40
C ASN A 145 30.45 -4.60 -18.57
N ASN A 146 29.44 -3.84 -18.19
CA ASN A 146 29.60 -2.56 -17.50
C ASN A 146 28.70 -2.40 -16.25
N VAL A 147 27.81 -3.37 -15.97
CA VAL A 147 27.09 -3.50 -14.71
C VAL A 147 27.36 -4.88 -14.16
N TYR A 148 27.85 -4.97 -12.92
CA TYR A 148 28.25 -6.21 -12.29
C TYR A 148 28.21 -6.14 -10.77
N GLY A 149 28.27 -7.28 -10.10
CA GLY A 149 28.28 -7.34 -8.64
C GLY A 149 28.06 -8.75 -8.12
N VAL A 150 27.87 -8.84 -6.82
CA VAL A 150 27.61 -10.08 -6.08
C VAL A 150 26.26 -9.98 -5.39
N VAL A 151 25.52 -11.08 -5.41
CA VAL A 151 24.37 -11.26 -4.51
C VAL A 151 24.78 -12.23 -3.41
N HIS A 152 24.56 -11.85 -2.16
CA HIS A 152 24.99 -12.64 -1.02
C HIS A 152 24.01 -12.52 0.16
N CYS A 153 24.11 -13.43 1.11
CA CYS A 153 23.44 -13.38 2.41
C CYS A 153 24.49 -13.61 3.50
N ASP A 154 24.67 -12.65 4.39
CA ASP A 154 25.64 -12.73 5.47
C ASP A 154 27.07 -13.09 5.04
N GLY A 155 27.47 -12.60 3.86
CA GLY A 155 28.79 -12.88 3.26
C GLY A 155 28.86 -14.17 2.42
N GLU A 156 27.83 -15.00 2.40
CA GLU A 156 27.76 -16.18 1.55
C GLU A 156 27.08 -15.85 0.22
N ARG A 157 27.73 -16.24 -0.87
CA ARG A 157 27.27 -15.93 -2.23
C ARG A 157 26.04 -16.74 -2.62
N LEU A 158 25.13 -16.12 -3.39
CA LEU A 158 23.88 -16.73 -3.83
C LEU A 158 23.83 -16.86 -5.35
N ALA A 159 23.80 -18.09 -5.82
CA ALA A 159 23.59 -18.41 -7.22
C ALA A 159 22.10 -18.29 -7.62
N ASP A 160 21.85 -18.22 -8.93
CA ASP A 160 20.52 -18.25 -9.54
C ASP A 160 19.60 -17.06 -9.17
N VAL A 161 20.12 -15.98 -8.62
CA VAL A 161 19.34 -14.76 -8.35
C VAL A 161 19.22 -13.96 -9.64
N VAL A 162 17.99 -13.61 -10.01
CA VAL A 162 17.70 -12.79 -11.20
C VAL A 162 18.06 -11.33 -10.93
N VAL A 163 18.78 -10.72 -11.86
CA VAL A 163 19.22 -9.31 -11.82
C VAL A 163 18.87 -8.63 -13.13
N SER A 164 18.43 -7.38 -13.07
CA SER A 164 18.00 -6.62 -14.25
C SER A 164 18.27 -5.12 -14.11
N ASP A 165 18.43 -4.44 -15.25
CA ASP A 165 18.39 -2.97 -15.36
C ASP A 165 17.09 -2.44 -15.98
N GLY A 166 16.06 -3.30 -16.04
CA GLY A 166 14.79 -3.02 -16.71
C GLY A 166 14.80 -3.35 -18.22
N VAL A 167 15.94 -3.67 -18.82
CA VAL A 167 16.08 -4.07 -20.24
C VAL A 167 16.72 -5.44 -20.35
N GLU A 168 17.91 -5.61 -19.76
CA GLU A 168 18.59 -6.88 -19.67
C GLU A 168 18.19 -7.62 -18.41
N VAL A 169 18.11 -8.95 -18.49
CA VAL A 169 17.78 -9.84 -17.37
C VAL A 169 18.76 -11.00 -17.40
N VAL A 170 19.50 -11.17 -16.32
CA VAL A 170 20.50 -12.22 -16.15
C VAL A 170 20.29 -12.93 -14.81
N LYS A 171 21.06 -14.00 -14.56
CA LYS A 171 21.15 -14.64 -13.24
C LYS A 171 22.57 -14.58 -12.71
N THR A 172 22.70 -14.57 -11.40
CA THR A 172 24.00 -14.83 -10.76
C THR A 172 24.46 -16.23 -11.10
N ASP A 173 25.77 -16.38 -11.31
CA ASP A 173 26.44 -17.66 -11.53
C ASP A 173 26.58 -18.46 -10.21
N LYS A 174 27.28 -19.61 -10.28
CA LYS A 174 27.56 -20.49 -9.13
C LYS A 174 28.36 -19.79 -8.01
N ASP A 175 29.04 -18.71 -8.34
CA ASP A 175 29.84 -17.90 -7.43
C ASP A 175 29.10 -16.62 -6.99
N GLY A 176 27.77 -16.56 -7.21
CA GLY A 176 26.91 -15.44 -6.83
C GLY A 176 27.18 -14.14 -7.60
N VAL A 177 27.94 -14.23 -8.70
CA VAL A 177 28.34 -13.06 -9.51
C VAL A 177 27.34 -12.86 -10.65
N TYR A 178 26.95 -11.63 -10.88
CA TYR A 178 26.24 -11.22 -12.06
C TYR A 178 27.05 -10.17 -12.83
N GLN A 179 26.92 -10.16 -14.14
CA GLN A 179 27.49 -9.12 -15.00
C GLN A 179 26.79 -9.11 -16.36
N PHE A 180 26.55 -7.93 -16.87
CA PHE A 180 25.96 -7.74 -18.20
C PHE A 180 26.33 -6.38 -18.79
N LYS A 181 26.11 -6.25 -20.12
CA LYS A 181 26.27 -4.99 -20.81
C LYS A 181 24.94 -4.21 -20.77
N SER A 182 24.95 -3.06 -20.14
CA SER A 182 23.80 -2.16 -19.99
C SER A 182 24.00 -0.87 -20.79
N ALA A 183 22.93 -0.39 -21.39
CA ALA A 183 22.88 0.99 -21.90
C ALA A 183 22.64 2.02 -20.77
N LYS A 184 22.37 1.55 -19.54
CA LYS A 184 22.04 2.36 -18.34
C LYS A 184 20.90 3.35 -18.58
N LYS A 185 19.96 2.98 -19.46
CA LYS A 185 18.85 3.85 -19.89
C LYS A 185 18.00 4.32 -18.71
N TRP A 186 17.62 3.39 -17.84
CA TRP A 186 16.74 3.67 -16.69
C TRP A 186 17.49 4.17 -15.46
N GLY A 187 18.84 4.11 -15.47
CA GLY A 187 19.67 4.58 -14.36
C GLY A 187 19.60 3.74 -13.09
N TYR A 188 19.18 2.50 -13.18
CA TYR A 188 19.15 1.58 -12.03
C TYR A 188 19.53 0.14 -12.40
N VAL A 189 19.85 -0.64 -11.39
CA VAL A 189 19.94 -2.10 -11.41
C VAL A 189 19.19 -2.65 -10.22
N PHE A 190 18.46 -3.76 -10.37
CA PHE A 190 17.69 -4.38 -9.31
C PHE A 190 17.80 -5.91 -9.33
N ILE A 191 17.50 -6.54 -8.20
CA ILE A 191 17.35 -7.98 -8.07
C ILE A 191 15.89 -8.38 -7.97
N SER A 192 15.48 -9.46 -8.59
CA SER A 192 14.26 -10.17 -8.24
C SER A 192 14.53 -10.98 -6.96
N ILE A 193 14.10 -10.44 -5.80
CA ILE A 193 14.36 -11.06 -4.49
C ILE A 193 13.95 -12.54 -4.55
N PRO A 194 14.84 -13.48 -4.25
CA PRO A 194 14.51 -14.91 -4.33
C PRO A 194 13.65 -15.38 -3.14
N LYS A 195 12.95 -16.49 -3.33
CA LYS A 195 12.16 -17.16 -2.29
C LYS A 195 12.99 -17.40 -1.02
N GLY A 196 12.41 -17.13 0.14
CA GLY A 196 13.03 -17.34 1.46
C GLY A 196 14.01 -16.25 1.86
N TYR A 197 14.03 -15.14 1.13
CA TYR A 197 14.87 -13.99 1.43
C TYR A 197 14.08 -12.68 1.42
N GLU A 198 14.62 -11.72 2.13
CA GLU A 198 14.28 -10.28 2.04
C GLU A 198 15.56 -9.49 1.76
N VAL A 199 15.41 -8.21 1.54
CA VAL A 199 16.51 -7.22 1.52
C VAL A 199 16.42 -6.32 2.75
N GLY A 200 17.49 -5.62 3.07
CA GLY A 200 17.41 -4.51 4.02
C GLY A 200 16.41 -3.45 3.57
N SER A 201 15.97 -2.58 4.49
CA SER A 201 15.01 -1.52 4.16
C SER A 201 15.49 -0.17 4.67
N GLU A 202 15.18 0.87 3.91
CA GLU A 202 15.26 2.25 4.36
C GLU A 202 13.83 2.74 4.70
N GLY A 203 13.54 2.86 6.00
CA GLY A 203 12.16 2.99 6.44
C GLY A 203 11.32 1.79 5.99
N VAL A 204 10.28 2.03 5.18
CA VAL A 204 9.44 0.98 4.59
C VAL A 204 9.93 0.51 3.21
N LEU A 205 10.86 1.23 2.57
CA LEU A 205 11.34 0.89 1.23
C LEU A 205 12.36 -0.25 1.27
N PRO A 206 12.11 -1.38 0.60
CA PRO A 206 13.08 -2.47 0.46
C PRO A 206 14.21 -2.05 -0.48
N ARG A 207 15.46 -2.32 -0.11
CA ARG A 207 16.66 -1.97 -0.89
C ARG A 207 17.04 -3.07 -1.88
N PHE A 208 16.14 -3.38 -2.81
CA PHE A 208 16.36 -4.39 -3.84
C PHE A 208 16.97 -3.82 -5.13
N HIS A 209 17.15 -2.51 -5.21
CA HIS A 209 17.71 -1.82 -6.36
C HIS A 209 18.80 -0.81 -5.95
N ALA A 210 19.64 -0.44 -6.91
CA ALA A 210 20.67 0.55 -6.76
C ALA A 210 20.67 1.50 -7.97
N THR A 211 21.00 2.77 -7.73
CA THR A 211 21.14 3.78 -8.80
C THR A 211 22.46 3.59 -9.54
N LEU A 212 22.42 3.57 -10.87
CA LEU A 212 23.59 3.60 -11.73
C LEU A 212 24.01 5.06 -11.94
N THR A 213 25.21 5.41 -11.51
CA THR A 213 25.71 6.80 -11.52
C THR A 213 26.74 7.05 -12.61
N GLU A 214 27.42 5.99 -13.05
CA GLU A 214 28.45 6.06 -14.09
C GLU A 214 27.85 6.04 -15.50
N LYS A 215 28.55 6.66 -16.45
CA LYS A 215 28.17 6.61 -17.86
C LYS A 215 28.20 5.17 -18.40
N ALA A 216 27.49 4.91 -19.51
CA ALA A 216 27.39 3.60 -20.11
C ALA A 216 28.73 3.01 -20.60
N ASP A 217 29.76 3.84 -20.80
CA ASP A 217 31.13 3.41 -21.16
C ASP A 217 32.00 3.05 -19.94
N LYS A 218 31.48 3.22 -18.71
CA LYS A 218 32.16 2.90 -17.46
C LYS A 218 31.53 1.71 -16.77
N ALA A 219 32.38 0.87 -16.21
CA ALA A 219 31.92 -0.25 -15.39
C ALA A 219 31.58 0.22 -13.99
N GLU A 220 30.54 -0.38 -13.40
CA GLU A 220 29.97 -0.01 -12.10
C GLU A 220 29.55 -1.26 -11.34
N ARG A 221 29.99 -1.40 -10.08
CA ARG A 221 29.71 -2.55 -9.22
C ARG A 221 28.61 -2.21 -8.22
N HIS A 222 27.62 -3.10 -8.13
CA HIS A 222 26.58 -3.05 -7.10
C HIS A 222 26.38 -4.45 -6.49
N ASP A 223 26.67 -4.57 -5.22
CA ASP A 223 26.45 -5.81 -4.49
C ASP A 223 25.10 -5.73 -3.74
N PHE A 224 24.38 -6.87 -3.69
CA PHE A 224 23.11 -6.96 -2.99
C PHE A 224 23.20 -7.95 -1.83
N ASN A 225 22.84 -7.47 -0.65
CA ASN A 225 22.82 -8.26 0.57
C ASN A 225 21.39 -8.66 0.93
N LEU A 226 21.17 -9.95 1.14
CA LEU A 226 19.88 -10.52 1.48
C LEU A 226 19.86 -11.02 2.93
N VAL A 227 18.64 -11.19 3.44
CA VAL A 227 18.35 -11.70 4.77
C VAL A 227 17.47 -12.93 4.62
N LYS A 228 17.83 -14.06 5.23
CA LYS A 228 16.97 -15.24 5.28
C LYS A 228 15.73 -14.96 6.12
N VAL A 229 14.56 -15.35 5.60
CA VAL A 229 13.27 -15.22 6.28
C VAL A 229 12.38 -16.43 6.01
N ASN A 230 11.52 -16.74 6.97
CA ASN A 230 10.45 -17.73 6.74
C ASN A 230 9.26 -17.02 6.11
N GLN A 231 8.88 -17.48 4.90
CA GLN A 231 7.78 -16.94 4.10
C GLN A 231 6.78 -18.05 3.72
N GLU A 232 6.67 -19.11 4.51
CA GLU A 232 5.66 -20.17 4.27
C GLU A 232 4.24 -19.60 4.44
N LYS A 233 4.06 -18.77 5.49
CA LYS A 233 2.81 -18.05 5.75
C LYS A 233 3.10 -16.57 5.87
N TYR A 234 2.37 -15.77 5.10
CA TYR A 234 2.51 -14.32 5.13
C TYR A 234 1.23 -13.64 4.69
N ARG A 235 1.15 -12.35 4.93
CA ARG A 235 0.01 -11.50 4.58
C ARG A 235 0.45 -10.35 3.70
N VAL A 236 -0.34 -10.04 2.66
CA VAL A 236 -0.11 -8.90 1.78
C VAL A 236 -1.29 -7.94 1.88
N TYR A 237 -0.98 -6.67 2.08
CA TYR A 237 -1.94 -5.56 2.07
C TYR A 237 -1.79 -4.81 0.76
N PHE A 238 -2.85 -4.78 -0.04
CA PHE A 238 -2.89 -4.00 -1.28
C PHE A 238 -3.58 -2.66 -1.00
N LEU A 239 -2.82 -1.56 -1.12
CA LEU A 239 -3.27 -0.20 -0.88
C LEU A 239 -3.26 0.58 -2.19
N GLY A 240 -4.43 0.83 -2.79
CA GLY A 240 -4.56 1.59 -4.02
C GLY A 240 -5.07 3.01 -3.81
N ASP A 241 -4.71 3.92 -4.70
CA ASP A 241 -5.36 5.21 -4.86
C ASP A 241 -5.44 6.01 -3.55
N MET A 242 -4.29 6.31 -2.95
CA MET A 242 -4.21 7.08 -1.70
C MET A 242 -4.44 8.57 -1.93
N HIS A 243 -4.00 9.12 -3.07
CA HIS A 243 -4.21 10.52 -3.48
C HIS A 243 -3.97 11.53 -2.36
N LEU A 244 -2.85 11.43 -1.67
CA LEU A 244 -2.51 12.35 -0.59
C LEU A 244 -2.05 13.70 -1.16
N ALA A 245 -2.55 14.79 -0.57
CA ALA A 245 -2.31 16.13 -1.10
C ALA A 245 -2.29 17.23 -0.03
N ASP A 246 -2.44 16.89 1.25
CA ASP A 246 -2.68 17.84 2.34
C ASP A 246 -3.89 18.77 2.04
N ARG A 247 -4.98 18.16 1.54
CA ARG A 247 -6.25 18.81 1.18
C ARG A 247 -7.39 17.99 1.72
N THR A 248 -8.60 18.57 1.75
CA THR A 248 -9.83 17.83 2.09
C THR A 248 -9.73 16.97 3.35
N ASN A 249 -8.87 17.37 4.29
CA ASN A 249 -8.60 16.62 5.52
C ASN A 249 -8.11 15.16 5.25
N ASP A 250 -7.45 14.94 4.10
CA ASP A 250 -7.00 13.65 3.63
C ASP A 250 -5.99 13.00 4.59
N LEU A 251 -5.01 13.74 5.08
CA LEU A 251 -3.99 13.21 5.99
C LEU A 251 -4.57 12.67 7.30
N ASN A 252 -5.60 13.32 7.86
CA ASN A 252 -6.27 12.83 9.06
C ASN A 252 -7.16 11.61 8.79
N GLN A 253 -7.75 11.53 7.60
CA GLN A 253 -8.52 10.35 7.19
C GLN A 253 -7.58 9.17 6.91
N PHE A 254 -6.44 9.43 6.26
CA PHE A 254 -5.38 8.46 6.00
C PHE A 254 -4.74 7.94 7.30
N ASP A 255 -4.55 8.81 8.30
CA ASP A 255 -4.05 8.42 9.63
C ASP A 255 -4.90 7.28 10.24
N LYS A 256 -6.23 7.38 10.11
CA LYS A 256 -7.14 6.34 10.58
C LYS A 256 -6.89 5.01 9.86
N CYS A 257 -6.77 5.03 8.54
CA CYS A 257 -6.48 3.84 7.72
C CYS A 257 -5.14 3.20 8.13
N MET A 258 -4.08 3.98 8.22
CA MET A 258 -2.74 3.47 8.53
C MET A 258 -2.62 2.92 9.95
N LYS A 259 -3.32 3.50 10.92
CA LYS A 259 -3.42 2.94 12.28
C LYS A 259 -4.08 1.57 12.30
N GLU A 260 -5.16 1.39 11.53
CA GLU A 260 -5.85 0.10 11.40
C GLU A 260 -4.96 -0.94 10.70
N VAL A 261 -4.32 -0.57 9.58
CA VAL A 261 -3.37 -1.44 8.86
C VAL A 261 -2.24 -1.88 9.79
N LYS A 262 -1.63 -0.93 10.51
CA LYS A 262 -0.58 -1.26 11.48
C LYS A 262 -1.08 -2.17 12.60
N ALA A 263 -2.26 -1.90 13.16
CA ALA A 263 -2.82 -2.71 14.25
C ALA A 263 -3.06 -4.15 13.77
N ASP A 264 -3.66 -4.35 12.60
CA ASP A 264 -3.89 -5.68 12.02
C ASP A 264 -2.57 -6.43 11.74
N MET A 265 -1.54 -5.73 11.27
CA MET A 265 -0.20 -6.31 11.05
C MET A 265 0.52 -6.72 12.34
N MET A 266 0.27 -6.02 13.45
CA MET A 266 0.94 -6.25 14.74
C MET A 266 0.15 -7.19 15.67
N ASP A 267 -1.08 -7.58 15.31
CA ASP A 267 -1.96 -8.41 16.13
C ASP A 267 -1.51 -9.88 16.23
N ASP A 268 -0.78 -10.37 15.23
CA ASP A 268 -0.26 -11.73 15.18
C ASP A 268 1.21 -11.77 14.76
N ASP A 269 1.82 -12.96 14.73
CA ASP A 269 3.22 -13.14 14.31
C ASP A 269 3.39 -13.38 12.79
N VAL A 270 2.33 -13.25 12.01
CA VAL A 270 2.39 -13.44 10.57
C VAL A 270 3.20 -12.32 9.92
N LYS A 271 4.18 -12.70 9.09
CA LYS A 271 4.96 -11.74 8.30
C LYS A 271 4.05 -10.96 7.36
N SER A 272 4.21 -9.65 7.32
CA SER A 272 3.32 -8.77 6.56
C SER A 272 4.10 -7.91 5.57
N TYR A 273 3.52 -7.72 4.38
CA TYR A 273 4.03 -6.87 3.30
C TYR A 273 2.94 -5.94 2.82
N VAL A 274 3.34 -4.81 2.27
CA VAL A 274 2.42 -3.89 1.58
C VAL A 274 2.82 -3.81 0.11
N ILE A 275 1.83 -3.85 -0.78
CA ILE A 275 2.02 -3.51 -2.18
C ILE A 275 1.04 -2.39 -2.51
N THR A 276 1.54 -1.24 -2.97
CA THR A 276 0.67 -0.16 -3.41
C THR A 276 0.23 -0.40 -4.86
N LEU A 277 -0.93 0.14 -5.22
CA LEU A 277 -1.51 -0.01 -6.56
C LEU A 277 -1.49 1.31 -7.36
N GLY A 278 -0.54 2.19 -7.05
CA GLY A 278 -0.41 3.50 -7.69
C GLY A 278 -1.23 4.60 -7.03
N ASP A 279 -1.06 5.81 -7.56
CA ASP A 279 -1.70 7.04 -7.13
C ASP A 279 -1.52 7.33 -5.63
N MET A 280 -0.26 7.31 -5.19
CA MET A 280 0.12 7.61 -3.81
C MET A 280 -0.13 9.07 -3.47
N THR A 281 0.15 9.98 -4.41
CA THR A 281 -0.10 11.41 -4.30
C THR A 281 -1.17 11.84 -5.30
N TRP A 282 -1.81 12.99 -5.06
CA TRP A 282 -2.81 13.50 -6.02
C TRP A 282 -2.16 14.14 -7.23
N ASP A 283 -1.09 14.86 -7.02
CA ASP A 283 -0.14 15.39 -8.01
C ASP A 283 1.12 15.87 -7.30
N LEU A 284 2.14 16.20 -8.06
CA LEU A 284 3.41 16.63 -7.49
C LEU A 284 3.50 18.13 -7.17
N TYR A 285 2.57 18.99 -7.63
CA TYR A 285 2.79 20.42 -7.59
C TYR A 285 1.64 21.30 -7.12
N TRP A 286 0.46 21.30 -7.77
CA TRP A 286 -0.54 22.36 -7.52
C TRP A 286 -1.73 21.95 -6.65
N TYR A 287 -2.19 20.70 -6.71
CA TYR A 287 -3.24 20.24 -5.79
C TYR A 287 -2.66 19.84 -4.45
N SER A 288 -1.45 19.31 -4.42
CA SER A 288 -0.81 18.66 -3.28
C SER A 288 -0.21 19.62 -2.25
N ARG A 289 -0.34 20.93 -2.40
CA ARG A 289 0.32 21.89 -1.51
C ARG A 289 1.77 21.52 -1.17
N LYS A 290 2.52 21.06 -2.16
CA LYS A 290 3.88 20.52 -2.03
C LYS A 290 3.96 19.18 -1.27
N TYR A 291 2.93 18.36 -1.38
CA TYR A 291 2.95 17.01 -0.86
C TYR A 291 3.45 16.04 -1.94
N TYR A 292 4.73 15.64 -1.85
CA TYR A 292 5.45 14.81 -2.82
C TYR A 292 5.80 13.44 -2.26
N PHE A 293 6.56 12.63 -3.00
CA PHE A 293 7.01 11.32 -2.55
C PHE A 293 7.77 11.34 -1.21
N PRO A 294 8.70 12.28 -0.95
CA PRO A 294 9.33 12.35 0.39
C PRO A 294 8.33 12.58 1.51
N GLN A 295 7.27 13.40 1.31
CA GLN A 295 6.22 13.62 2.31
C GLN A 295 5.35 12.37 2.49
N TYR A 296 5.01 11.68 1.39
CA TYR A 296 4.34 10.40 1.42
C TYR A 296 5.14 9.37 2.23
N LEU A 297 6.43 9.19 1.91
CA LEU A 297 7.31 8.28 2.64
C LEU A 297 7.42 8.63 4.11
N ASN A 298 7.54 9.92 4.45
CA ASN A 298 7.54 10.36 5.84
C ASN A 298 6.24 9.99 6.55
N SER A 299 5.10 10.14 5.87
CA SER A 299 3.80 9.80 6.43
C SER A 299 3.68 8.30 6.73
N VAL A 300 4.07 7.42 5.80
CA VAL A 300 4.01 5.97 6.04
C VAL A 300 5.08 5.49 7.01
N ASN A 301 6.31 6.02 6.92
CA ASN A 301 7.40 5.70 7.84
C ASN A 301 7.07 6.05 9.29
N TYR A 302 6.30 7.10 9.52
CA TYR A 302 5.84 7.50 10.86
C TYR A 302 5.17 6.34 11.61
N TYR A 303 4.38 5.51 10.93
CA TYR A 303 3.68 4.38 11.55
C TYR A 303 4.61 3.20 11.84
N PHE A 304 5.65 2.98 11.04
CA PHE A 304 6.46 1.78 11.09
C PHE A 304 7.88 1.99 11.64
N LYS A 305 8.34 3.23 11.81
CA LYS A 305 9.69 3.57 12.30
C LYS A 305 10.08 2.80 13.57
N ASN A 306 9.13 2.61 14.49
CA ASN A 306 9.34 1.93 15.78
C ASN A 306 8.41 0.71 15.93
N ALA A 307 7.98 0.10 14.84
CA ALA A 307 7.18 -1.11 14.89
C ALA A 307 8.04 -2.31 15.29
N ALA A 308 7.47 -3.23 16.06
CA ALA A 308 8.16 -4.46 16.47
C ALA A 308 8.56 -5.34 15.28
N LYS A 309 7.75 -5.31 14.21
CA LYS A 309 8.02 -6.00 12.94
C LYS A 309 8.44 -5.00 11.88
N GLN A 310 9.47 -5.32 11.11
CA GLN A 310 9.79 -4.59 9.89
C GLN A 310 8.77 -4.97 8.80
N VAL A 311 8.22 -3.95 8.14
CA VAL A 311 7.29 -4.11 7.03
C VAL A 311 7.90 -3.48 5.78
N GLN A 312 7.88 -4.21 4.67
CA GLN A 312 8.37 -3.74 3.38
C GLN A 312 7.20 -3.32 2.49
N PHE A 313 7.32 -2.14 1.87
CA PHE A 313 6.36 -1.59 0.92
C PHE A 313 6.94 -1.66 -0.48
N PHE A 314 6.33 -2.48 -1.32
CA PHE A 314 6.59 -2.51 -2.76
C PHE A 314 5.60 -1.58 -3.45
N HIS A 315 6.06 -0.78 -4.38
CA HIS A 315 5.25 0.29 -4.96
C HIS A 315 4.98 0.06 -6.44
N THR A 316 3.71 0.20 -6.84
CA THR A 316 3.28 0.35 -8.23
C THR A 316 3.11 1.84 -8.50
N ILE A 317 3.49 2.32 -9.66
CA ILE A 317 3.29 3.70 -10.09
C ILE A 317 1.89 3.87 -10.68
N GLY A 318 1.22 5.02 -10.42
CA GLY A 318 -0.06 5.38 -11.00
C GLY A 318 0.02 6.64 -11.86
N ASN A 319 -1.08 6.99 -12.54
CA ASN A 319 -1.10 8.14 -13.44
C ASN A 319 -0.93 9.48 -12.72
N HIS A 320 -1.27 9.55 -11.43
CA HIS A 320 -1.03 10.73 -10.61
C HIS A 320 0.39 10.81 -10.04
N ASP A 321 1.14 9.73 -10.09
CA ASP A 321 2.54 9.67 -9.68
C ASP A 321 3.51 10.05 -10.80
N HIS A 322 3.03 10.14 -12.06
CA HIS A 322 3.79 10.66 -13.20
C HIS A 322 3.80 12.18 -13.18
N ASP A 323 4.96 12.77 -13.41
CA ASP A 323 5.15 14.23 -13.47
C ASP A 323 4.60 14.84 -14.76
N MET A 324 3.39 15.38 -14.71
CA MET A 324 2.76 16.00 -15.88
C MET A 324 3.43 17.31 -16.35
N CYS A 325 4.37 17.86 -15.57
CA CYS A 325 5.18 19.00 -16.01
C CYS A 325 6.29 18.61 -16.98
N LYS A 326 6.55 17.32 -17.14
CA LYS A 326 7.54 16.75 -18.06
C LYS A 326 6.86 16.24 -19.32
N ASP A 327 7.63 16.24 -20.43
CA ASP A 327 7.21 15.70 -21.71
C ASP A 327 7.56 14.21 -21.85
N GLY A 328 6.68 13.48 -22.51
CA GLY A 328 6.85 12.05 -22.82
C GLY A 328 6.83 11.16 -21.57
N ASP A 329 6.99 9.88 -21.81
CA ASP A 329 6.85 8.86 -20.78
C ASP A 329 8.07 8.80 -19.84
N PHE A 330 9.26 8.69 -20.39
CA PHE A 330 10.50 8.52 -19.64
C PHE A 330 10.77 9.66 -18.64
N ASN A 331 10.52 10.92 -19.04
CA ASN A 331 10.83 12.05 -18.17
C ASN A 331 9.84 12.21 -17.03
N THR A 332 8.62 11.66 -17.15
CA THR A 332 7.57 11.78 -16.13
C THR A 332 7.82 10.92 -14.91
N VAL A 333 8.68 9.90 -15.00
CA VAL A 333 8.94 8.94 -13.91
C VAL A 333 10.24 9.19 -13.14
N ILE A 334 11.03 10.19 -13.52
CA ILE A 334 12.37 10.45 -12.95
C ILE A 334 12.30 10.63 -11.42
N GLU A 335 11.35 11.42 -10.92
CA GLU A 335 11.21 11.66 -9.48
C GLU A 335 10.72 10.39 -8.75
N TYR A 336 9.87 9.58 -9.37
CA TYR A 336 9.43 8.29 -8.81
C TYR A 336 10.62 7.31 -8.69
N VAL A 337 11.40 7.16 -9.76
CA VAL A 337 12.57 6.27 -9.76
C VAL A 337 13.60 6.71 -8.73
N LYS A 338 13.79 8.01 -8.55
CA LYS A 338 14.73 8.57 -7.58
C LYS A 338 14.30 8.33 -6.13
N ASP A 339 13.02 8.53 -5.81
CA ASP A 339 12.55 8.59 -4.43
C ASP A 339 11.84 7.31 -3.96
N ILE A 340 11.35 6.47 -4.88
CA ILE A 340 10.50 5.30 -4.56
C ILE A 340 11.14 3.98 -5.02
N ALA A 341 11.09 3.69 -6.33
CA ALA A 341 11.52 2.40 -6.89
C ALA A 341 11.60 2.44 -8.43
N PRO A 342 12.18 1.42 -9.09
CA PRO A 342 11.95 1.16 -10.51
C PRO A 342 10.44 1.14 -10.82
N THR A 343 10.03 1.59 -12.01
CA THR A 343 8.61 1.65 -12.37
C THR A 343 8.02 0.25 -12.65
N TYR A 344 8.88 -0.70 -13.03
CA TYR A 344 8.53 -2.12 -13.18
C TYR A 344 9.69 -3.01 -12.70
N TYR A 345 9.33 -4.10 -12.05
CA TYR A 345 10.27 -5.06 -11.46
C TYR A 345 9.55 -6.33 -11.01
N SER A 346 10.31 -7.34 -10.58
CA SER A 346 9.77 -8.56 -9.99
C SER A 346 10.45 -8.91 -8.67
N PHE A 347 9.78 -9.75 -7.87
CA PHE A 347 10.32 -10.31 -6.64
C PHE A 347 9.52 -11.56 -6.24
N ASN A 348 10.04 -12.35 -5.31
CA ASN A 348 9.30 -13.48 -4.77
C ASN A 348 9.06 -13.28 -3.27
N ILE A 349 7.89 -13.68 -2.82
CA ILE A 349 7.58 -13.86 -1.40
C ILE A 349 7.10 -15.32 -1.28
N GLY A 350 7.86 -16.14 -0.57
CA GLY A 350 7.60 -17.57 -0.48
C GLY A 350 7.50 -18.25 -1.86
N ASP A 351 6.43 -18.98 -2.10
CA ASP A 351 6.20 -19.73 -3.33
C ASP A 351 5.45 -18.96 -4.42
N VAL A 352 5.30 -17.65 -4.27
CA VAL A 352 4.58 -16.78 -5.21
C VAL A 352 5.54 -15.79 -5.85
N HIS A 353 5.45 -15.65 -7.17
CA HIS A 353 6.18 -14.65 -7.94
C HIS A 353 5.34 -13.39 -8.13
N TYR A 354 5.88 -12.23 -7.76
CA TYR A 354 5.25 -10.92 -7.86
C TYR A 354 5.89 -10.12 -8.99
N ILE A 355 5.05 -9.48 -9.78
CA ILE A 355 5.48 -8.60 -10.86
C ILE A 355 4.76 -7.26 -10.70
N VAL A 356 5.51 -6.18 -10.69
CA VAL A 356 5.00 -4.81 -10.75
C VAL A 356 5.18 -4.31 -12.16
N LEU A 357 4.13 -3.75 -12.77
CA LEU A 357 4.16 -3.17 -14.10
C LEU A 357 3.73 -1.70 -14.05
N ASP A 358 4.33 -0.90 -14.90
CA ASP A 358 3.87 0.43 -15.25
C ASP A 358 3.00 0.34 -16.50
N ASP A 359 1.70 0.54 -16.34
CA ASP A 359 0.73 0.47 -17.42
C ASP A 359 0.17 1.85 -17.81
N ILE A 360 0.89 2.92 -17.45
CA ILE A 360 0.56 4.29 -17.77
C ILE A 360 1.59 4.86 -18.75
N LEU A 361 1.32 4.76 -20.05
CA LEU A 361 2.15 5.35 -21.08
C LEU A 361 1.81 6.85 -21.23
N CYS A 362 2.60 7.71 -20.60
CA CYS A 362 2.39 9.15 -20.66
C CYS A 362 2.69 9.75 -22.04
N THR A 363 1.80 10.65 -22.48
CA THR A 363 1.90 11.40 -23.74
C THR A 363 1.90 12.90 -23.48
N ASN A 364 2.26 13.31 -22.29
CA ASN A 364 2.30 14.72 -21.87
C ASN A 364 3.19 15.56 -22.78
N VAL A 365 2.77 16.78 -23.00
CA VAL A 365 3.61 17.82 -23.66
C VAL A 365 4.51 18.51 -22.63
N GLY A 366 4.18 18.39 -21.35
CA GLY A 366 4.88 19.07 -20.27
C GLY A 366 4.56 20.56 -20.18
N GLY A 367 5.23 21.25 -19.28
CA GLY A 367 5.11 22.69 -19.09
C GLY A 367 5.36 23.14 -17.66
N ALA A 368 5.26 24.43 -17.42
CA ALA A 368 5.44 24.97 -16.06
C ALA A 368 4.28 24.55 -15.14
N ALA A 369 4.58 24.18 -13.89
CA ALA A 369 3.58 23.83 -12.88
C ALA A 369 2.52 24.92 -12.67
N SER A 370 2.90 26.20 -12.79
CA SER A 370 1.97 27.34 -12.70
C SER A 370 0.93 27.38 -13.82
N ALA A 371 1.22 26.76 -14.98
CA ALA A 371 0.31 26.66 -16.10
C ALA A 371 -0.63 25.43 -16.02
N LYS A 372 -0.44 24.55 -15.01
CA LYS A 372 -1.19 23.32 -14.82
C LYS A 372 -1.28 22.50 -16.12
N PRO A 373 -0.16 21.92 -16.61
CA PRO A 373 -0.16 21.14 -17.83
C PRO A 373 -1.21 20.03 -17.79
N GLU A 374 -1.75 19.67 -18.94
CA GLU A 374 -2.73 18.59 -19.05
C GLU A 374 -2.04 17.24 -18.86
N ARG A 375 -2.66 16.37 -18.04
CA ARG A 375 -2.22 14.99 -17.89
C ARG A 375 -2.85 14.17 -19.02
N THR A 376 -1.99 13.70 -19.93
CA THR A 376 -2.41 12.84 -21.04
C THR A 376 -1.60 11.54 -21.03
N TYR A 377 -2.31 10.42 -21.18
CA TYR A 377 -1.69 9.09 -21.20
C TYR A 377 -2.59 8.06 -21.91
N LYS A 378 -2.01 6.92 -22.21
CA LYS A 378 -2.72 5.70 -22.58
C LYS A 378 -2.51 4.67 -21.47
N SER A 379 -3.53 3.90 -21.16
CA SER A 379 -3.36 2.70 -20.34
C SER A 379 -2.76 1.60 -21.22
N GLU A 380 -1.45 1.44 -21.15
CA GLU A 380 -0.66 0.58 -22.03
C GLU A 380 0.66 0.18 -21.37
N VAL A 381 1.01 -1.09 -21.41
CA VAL A 381 2.34 -1.57 -21.01
C VAL A 381 3.28 -1.43 -22.21
N THR A 382 4.41 -0.77 -22.07
CA THR A 382 5.33 -0.51 -23.17
C THR A 382 5.93 -1.80 -23.75
N ASP A 383 6.29 -1.78 -25.04
CA ASP A 383 6.95 -2.91 -25.71
C ASP A 383 8.26 -3.31 -25.01
N GLU A 384 8.98 -2.38 -24.41
CA GLU A 384 10.20 -2.64 -23.66
C GLU A 384 9.90 -3.45 -22.41
N GLN A 385 8.89 -3.05 -21.64
CA GLN A 385 8.42 -3.83 -20.48
C GLN A 385 7.93 -5.22 -20.88
N LEU A 386 7.19 -5.35 -22.00
CA LEU A 386 6.72 -6.64 -22.50
C LEU A 386 7.87 -7.57 -22.91
N LYS A 387 9.00 -7.04 -23.38
CA LYS A 387 10.22 -7.80 -23.65
C LYS A 387 10.93 -8.19 -22.38
N TRP A 388 11.07 -7.27 -21.43
CA TRP A 388 11.60 -7.53 -20.10
C TRP A 388 10.78 -8.60 -19.39
N LEU A 389 9.46 -8.47 -19.35
CA LEU A 389 8.53 -9.43 -18.74
C LEU A 389 8.70 -10.84 -19.31
N ALA A 390 8.87 -10.95 -20.63
CA ALA A 390 9.10 -12.25 -21.26
C ALA A 390 10.43 -12.89 -20.83
N LYS A 391 11.49 -12.10 -20.63
CA LYS A 391 12.78 -12.57 -20.11
C LYS A 391 12.66 -12.99 -18.64
N ASP A 392 12.04 -12.16 -17.78
CA ASP A 392 11.82 -12.44 -16.37
C ASP A 392 11.05 -13.76 -16.19
N LEU A 393 9.89 -13.89 -16.84
CA LEU A 393 9.06 -15.08 -16.81
C LEU A 393 9.77 -16.34 -17.34
N SER A 394 10.82 -16.21 -18.17
CA SER A 394 11.59 -17.37 -18.63
C SER A 394 12.36 -18.06 -17.50
N PHE A 395 12.58 -17.39 -16.39
CA PHE A 395 13.21 -17.92 -15.18
C PHE A 395 12.19 -18.43 -14.15
N VAL A 396 10.90 -18.25 -14.38
CA VAL A 396 9.82 -18.65 -13.47
C VAL A 396 9.17 -19.94 -13.94
N SER A 397 9.00 -20.90 -13.03
CA SER A 397 8.29 -22.17 -13.37
C SER A 397 6.82 -21.88 -13.72
N LYS A 398 6.28 -22.59 -14.70
CA LYS A 398 4.85 -22.52 -15.06
C LYS A 398 3.90 -22.96 -13.92
N THR A 399 4.42 -23.68 -12.93
CA THR A 399 3.67 -24.09 -11.73
C THR A 399 3.67 -23.04 -10.62
N THR A 400 4.54 -22.03 -10.69
CA THR A 400 4.59 -20.93 -9.74
C THR A 400 3.40 -20.00 -9.95
N PRO A 401 2.55 -19.75 -8.94
CA PRO A 401 1.53 -18.72 -9.02
C PRO A 401 2.18 -17.34 -9.22
N VAL A 402 1.54 -16.52 -10.04
CA VAL A 402 2.01 -15.17 -10.34
C VAL A 402 0.98 -14.16 -9.87
N ILE A 403 1.41 -13.15 -9.14
CA ILE A 403 0.59 -11.96 -8.82
C ILE A 403 1.20 -10.78 -9.56
N VAL A 404 0.39 -10.11 -10.38
CA VAL A 404 0.79 -8.92 -11.13
C VAL A 404 0.07 -7.71 -10.55
N THR A 405 0.81 -6.69 -10.19
CA THR A 405 0.22 -5.40 -9.84
C THR A 405 0.50 -4.39 -10.93
N SER A 406 -0.52 -3.68 -11.34
CA SER A 406 -0.48 -2.49 -12.18
C SER A 406 -1.53 -1.49 -11.70
N HIS A 407 -1.47 -0.27 -12.18
CA HIS A 407 -2.41 0.75 -11.72
C HIS A 407 -3.76 0.63 -12.42
N ALA A 408 -3.79 0.73 -13.74
CA ALA A 408 -5.02 0.60 -14.51
C ALA A 408 -5.46 -0.88 -14.65
N PRO A 409 -6.76 -1.19 -14.60
CA PRO A 409 -7.21 -2.56 -14.78
C PRO A 409 -6.99 -3.07 -16.21
N VAL A 410 -6.70 -4.38 -16.31
CA VAL A 410 -6.54 -5.07 -17.60
C VAL A 410 -7.89 -5.24 -18.29
N TYR A 411 -8.97 -5.40 -17.52
CA TYR A 411 -10.33 -5.56 -18.00
C TYR A 411 -11.27 -4.49 -17.45
N ARG A 412 -12.28 -4.17 -18.23
CA ARG A 412 -13.39 -3.29 -17.83
C ARG A 412 -14.74 -3.92 -18.19
N LYS A 413 -15.79 -3.45 -17.55
CA LYS A 413 -17.16 -3.86 -17.90
C LYS A 413 -17.44 -3.61 -19.37
N GLY A 414 -17.91 -4.64 -20.07
CA GLY A 414 -18.16 -4.57 -21.52
C GLY A 414 -19.38 -3.78 -21.92
N ALA A 415 -20.40 -3.73 -21.05
CA ALA A 415 -21.62 -2.97 -21.24
C ALA A 415 -22.27 -2.67 -19.89
N GLU A 416 -23.09 -1.63 -19.83
CA GLU A 416 -23.92 -1.29 -18.67
C GLU A 416 -25.12 -2.26 -18.55
N ASN A 417 -24.83 -3.50 -18.22
CA ASN A 417 -25.83 -4.54 -18.01
C ASN A 417 -25.33 -5.53 -16.93
N LEU A 418 -26.18 -6.46 -16.53
CA LEU A 418 -25.88 -7.47 -15.52
C LEU A 418 -25.06 -8.66 -16.02
N SER A 419 -24.63 -8.66 -17.28
CA SER A 419 -23.73 -9.70 -17.78
C SER A 419 -22.37 -9.63 -17.09
N ASN A 420 -21.68 -10.76 -16.96
CA ASN A 420 -20.30 -10.82 -16.49
C ASN A 420 -19.31 -10.80 -17.68
N ILE A 421 -19.65 -10.03 -18.72
CA ILE A 421 -18.81 -9.82 -19.89
C ILE A 421 -17.90 -8.63 -19.61
N TYR A 422 -16.61 -8.86 -19.73
CA TYR A 422 -15.56 -7.87 -19.58
C TYR A 422 -14.74 -7.78 -20.86
N ASN A 423 -14.46 -6.56 -21.30
CA ASN A 423 -13.61 -6.25 -22.42
C ASN A 423 -12.21 -5.86 -21.94
N TYR A 424 -11.24 -5.93 -22.83
CA TYR A 424 -9.92 -5.38 -22.56
C TYR A 424 -9.99 -3.87 -22.30
N ASN A 425 -9.25 -3.41 -21.32
CA ASN A 425 -9.14 -1.99 -20.96
C ASN A 425 -7.83 -1.36 -21.43
N LEU A 426 -6.71 -2.04 -21.25
CA LEU A 426 -5.43 -1.54 -21.77
C LEU A 426 -5.45 -1.67 -23.30
N THR A 427 -4.81 -0.74 -23.99
CA THR A 427 -4.74 -0.73 -25.47
C THR A 427 -4.08 -2.01 -26.02
N ASN A 428 -3.22 -2.66 -25.22
CA ASN A 428 -2.51 -3.88 -25.57
C ASN A 428 -2.76 -5.05 -24.58
N SER A 429 -3.91 -5.09 -23.91
CA SER A 429 -4.27 -6.16 -22.95
C SER A 429 -4.03 -7.56 -23.49
N SER A 430 -4.42 -7.83 -24.75
CA SER A 430 -4.24 -9.16 -25.36
C SER A 430 -2.77 -9.55 -25.51
N THR A 431 -1.91 -8.61 -25.84
CA THR A 431 -0.46 -8.82 -25.92
C THR A 431 0.13 -9.09 -24.55
N LEU A 432 -0.24 -8.31 -23.54
CA LEU A 432 0.18 -8.52 -22.15
C LEU A 432 -0.23 -9.92 -21.66
N ILE A 433 -1.49 -10.28 -21.80
CA ILE A 433 -2.03 -11.57 -21.36
C ILE A 433 -1.31 -12.75 -22.06
N SER A 434 -0.97 -12.58 -23.34
CA SER A 434 -0.26 -13.62 -24.10
C SER A 434 1.10 -14.02 -23.46
N LYS A 435 1.76 -13.09 -22.74
CA LYS A 435 3.02 -13.36 -22.02
C LYS A 435 2.84 -14.36 -20.89
N PHE A 436 1.67 -14.38 -20.30
CA PHE A 436 1.32 -15.23 -19.16
C PHE A 436 0.75 -16.61 -19.57
N LYS A 437 0.74 -16.95 -20.83
CA LYS A 437 0.23 -18.24 -21.29
C LYS A 437 0.86 -19.41 -20.53
N GLY A 438 0.02 -20.23 -19.89
CA GLY A 438 0.40 -21.40 -19.11
C GLY A 438 0.74 -21.12 -17.64
N TYR A 439 0.67 -19.89 -17.19
CA TYR A 439 0.73 -19.51 -15.77
C TYR A 439 -0.67 -19.39 -15.17
N LYS A 440 -0.74 -19.42 -13.83
CA LYS A 440 -1.90 -18.97 -13.07
C LYS A 440 -1.60 -17.57 -12.53
N VAL A 441 -2.37 -16.60 -12.95
CA VAL A 441 -2.10 -15.18 -12.73
C VAL A 441 -3.27 -14.50 -12.05
N ASP A 442 -3.01 -13.80 -10.97
CA ASP A 442 -3.91 -12.83 -10.38
C ASP A 442 -3.38 -11.42 -10.67
N PHE A 443 -4.16 -10.61 -11.38
CA PHE A 443 -3.94 -9.17 -11.47
C PHE A 443 -4.59 -8.48 -10.28
N VAL A 444 -3.89 -7.55 -9.65
CA VAL A 444 -4.44 -6.69 -8.59
C VAL A 444 -4.22 -5.25 -9.01
N THR A 445 -5.31 -4.52 -9.23
CA THR A 445 -5.33 -3.20 -9.87
C THR A 445 -6.13 -2.17 -9.07
N GLY A 446 -5.91 -0.89 -9.33
CA GLY A 446 -6.59 0.26 -8.71
C GLY A 446 -7.30 1.14 -9.73
N HIS A 447 -7.01 2.47 -9.69
CA HIS A 447 -7.40 3.49 -10.67
C HIS A 447 -8.88 3.84 -10.75
N THR A 448 -9.77 2.87 -10.67
CA THR A 448 -11.20 3.08 -10.95
C THR A 448 -11.99 3.58 -9.73
N HIS A 449 -11.44 3.45 -8.53
CA HIS A 449 -12.09 3.75 -7.25
C HIS A 449 -13.41 2.99 -7.05
N VAL A 450 -13.54 1.82 -7.67
CA VAL A 450 -14.68 0.90 -7.49
C VAL A 450 -14.18 -0.53 -7.31
N LEU A 451 -15.01 -1.39 -6.72
CA LEU A 451 -14.68 -2.79 -6.48
C LEU A 451 -15.34 -3.69 -7.51
N TYR A 452 -14.54 -4.49 -8.21
CA TYR A 452 -15.05 -5.59 -9.03
C TYR A 452 -13.99 -6.68 -9.24
N ASN A 453 -14.46 -7.87 -9.57
CA ASN A 453 -13.62 -9.01 -9.90
C ASN A 453 -13.91 -9.50 -11.31
N VAL A 454 -12.88 -9.96 -12.03
CA VAL A 454 -12.99 -10.53 -13.37
C VAL A 454 -12.46 -11.96 -13.34
N ASP A 455 -13.37 -12.95 -13.36
CA ASP A 455 -12.99 -14.36 -13.38
C ASP A 455 -12.79 -14.86 -14.82
N LYS A 456 -11.53 -15.03 -15.20
CA LYS A 456 -11.05 -15.70 -16.40
C LYS A 456 -10.20 -16.92 -16.04
N SER A 457 -10.52 -17.58 -14.92
CA SER A 457 -9.73 -18.70 -14.40
C SER A 457 -9.64 -19.90 -15.38
N SER A 458 -10.60 -20.04 -16.30
CA SER A 458 -10.50 -21.00 -17.40
C SER A 458 -9.34 -20.70 -18.37
N GLU A 459 -8.89 -19.45 -18.44
CA GLU A 459 -7.72 -18.98 -19.19
C GLU A 459 -6.47 -18.85 -18.31
N GLY A 460 -6.58 -19.17 -17.01
CA GLY A 460 -5.53 -19.03 -16.02
C GLY A 460 -5.41 -17.59 -15.46
N ILE A 461 -6.40 -16.72 -15.68
CA ILE A 461 -6.36 -15.30 -15.30
C ILE A 461 -7.49 -14.99 -14.33
N TYR A 462 -7.18 -14.23 -13.29
CA TYR A 462 -8.16 -13.57 -12.43
C TYR A 462 -7.73 -12.12 -12.20
N GLU A 463 -8.64 -11.17 -12.17
CA GLU A 463 -8.33 -9.78 -11.85
C GLU A 463 -9.18 -9.28 -10.69
N HIS A 464 -8.53 -8.61 -9.76
CA HIS A 464 -9.09 -7.92 -8.61
C HIS A 464 -8.89 -6.41 -8.77
N ASN A 465 -9.94 -5.66 -9.05
CA ASN A 465 -9.90 -4.22 -8.94
C ASN A 465 -10.21 -3.84 -7.48
N ALA A 466 -9.23 -3.33 -6.77
CA ALA A 466 -9.19 -3.32 -5.30
C ALA A 466 -9.88 -2.13 -4.63
N GLY A 467 -10.61 -1.28 -5.38
CA GLY A 467 -11.19 -0.05 -4.85
C GLY A 467 -10.11 0.99 -4.52
N ALA A 468 -10.41 1.92 -3.61
CA ALA A 468 -9.49 3.02 -3.29
C ALA A 468 -9.40 3.28 -1.78
N VAL A 469 -8.18 3.49 -1.28
CA VAL A 469 -7.95 3.96 0.10
C VAL A 469 -8.57 5.34 0.31
N CYS A 470 -8.49 6.23 -0.68
CA CYS A 470 -9.09 7.57 -0.61
C CYS A 470 -10.62 7.57 -0.82
N ALA A 471 -11.24 6.41 -1.11
CA ALA A 471 -12.65 6.34 -1.50
C ALA A 471 -12.96 7.27 -2.68
N SER A 472 -13.85 8.22 -2.49
CA SER A 472 -14.14 9.29 -3.47
C SER A 472 -13.21 10.49 -3.23
N TRP A 473 -11.88 10.29 -3.37
CA TRP A 473 -10.84 11.33 -3.27
C TRP A 473 -10.89 12.10 -1.95
N TRP A 474 -11.19 11.41 -0.84
CA TRP A 474 -11.39 11.96 0.51
C TRP A 474 -12.59 12.91 0.67
N TRP A 475 -13.30 13.22 -0.43
CA TRP A 475 -14.41 14.15 -0.40
C TRP A 475 -15.62 13.64 0.38
N SER A 476 -15.89 12.34 0.37
CA SER A 476 -17.01 11.77 1.13
C SER A 476 -16.85 12.02 2.63
N GLY A 477 -15.70 11.69 3.20
CA GLY A 477 -15.39 11.95 4.60
C GLY A 477 -15.21 13.44 4.94
N TYR A 478 -14.78 14.26 3.97
CA TYR A 478 -14.67 15.70 4.14
C TYR A 478 -16.04 16.39 4.23
N LEU A 479 -16.94 16.08 3.30
CA LEU A 479 -18.29 16.67 3.27
C LEU A 479 -19.26 16.01 4.26
N THR A 480 -19.03 14.74 4.60
CA THR A 480 -19.83 13.97 5.54
C THR A 480 -18.92 13.19 6.49
N PRO A 481 -18.40 13.85 7.54
CA PRO A 481 -17.53 13.19 8.51
C PRO A 481 -18.14 11.91 9.07
N GLY A 482 -17.37 10.83 9.04
CA GLY A 482 -17.81 9.49 9.43
C GLY A 482 -18.28 8.59 8.26
N ILE A 483 -18.48 9.14 7.04
CA ILE A 483 -18.81 8.39 5.83
C ILE A 483 -17.63 8.43 4.87
N HIS A 484 -16.91 7.33 4.76
CA HIS A 484 -15.80 7.14 3.83
C HIS A 484 -16.19 6.09 2.81
N ILE A 485 -16.56 6.52 1.59
CA ILE A 485 -17.30 5.70 0.62
C ILE A 485 -16.84 5.95 -0.82
N CYS A 486 -16.64 4.89 -1.57
CA CYS A 486 -16.33 4.88 -3.00
C CYS A 486 -17.58 5.18 -3.85
N THR A 487 -17.40 5.51 -5.12
CA THR A 487 -18.50 5.92 -6.02
C THR A 487 -19.52 4.81 -6.29
N ASP A 488 -19.16 3.54 -6.11
CA ASP A 488 -20.03 2.35 -6.19
C ASP A 488 -20.73 2.02 -4.86
N GLY A 489 -20.45 2.77 -3.80
CA GLY A 489 -21.02 2.56 -2.48
C GLY A 489 -20.23 1.60 -1.59
N ALA A 490 -19.15 1.01 -2.04
CA ALA A 490 -18.24 0.28 -1.16
C ALA A 490 -17.54 1.27 -0.19
N PRO A 491 -17.20 0.87 1.04
CA PRO A 491 -16.38 1.73 1.88
C PRO A 491 -14.99 1.93 1.25
N GLY A 492 -14.38 3.08 1.43
CA GLY A 492 -12.95 3.25 1.13
C GLY A 492 -12.11 2.34 2.00
N GLY A 493 -11.11 1.69 1.43
CA GLY A 493 -10.35 0.68 2.17
C GLY A 493 -9.29 -0.01 1.32
N TYR A 494 -8.99 -1.26 1.67
CA TYR A 494 -7.88 -2.02 1.10
C TYR A 494 -8.17 -3.52 1.08
N SER A 495 -7.44 -4.25 0.22
CA SER A 495 -7.50 -5.71 0.17
C SER A 495 -6.42 -6.33 1.06
N VAL A 496 -6.76 -7.41 1.74
CA VAL A 496 -5.83 -8.20 2.58
C VAL A 496 -5.83 -9.63 2.10
N TRP A 497 -4.64 -10.13 1.77
CA TRP A 497 -4.46 -11.47 1.25
C TRP A 497 -3.63 -12.30 2.24
N ASP A 498 -4.19 -13.38 2.73
CA ASP A 498 -3.49 -14.39 3.54
C ASP A 498 -2.97 -15.48 2.61
N ILE A 499 -1.67 -15.72 2.63
CA ILE A 499 -0.98 -16.68 1.75
C ILE A 499 -0.30 -17.74 2.59
N ASN A 500 -0.49 -19.01 2.19
CA ASN A 500 0.11 -20.18 2.83
C ASN A 500 0.66 -21.11 1.73
N GLY A 501 1.98 -21.10 1.53
CA GLY A 501 2.60 -21.71 0.36
C GLY A 501 2.09 -21.08 -0.93
N THR A 502 1.29 -21.82 -1.71
CA THR A 502 0.64 -21.35 -2.94
C THR A 502 -0.85 -21.02 -2.78
N ASP A 503 -1.45 -21.35 -1.63
CA ASP A 503 -2.84 -21.10 -1.37
C ASP A 503 -3.06 -19.62 -0.99
N LYS A 504 -4.07 -19.00 -1.59
CA LYS A 504 -4.37 -17.57 -1.43
C LYS A 504 -5.82 -17.43 -0.97
N LYS A 505 -6.05 -16.62 0.07
CA LYS A 505 -7.37 -16.16 0.49
C LYS A 505 -7.33 -14.65 0.63
N TRP A 506 -8.38 -13.99 0.21
CA TRP A 506 -8.46 -12.52 0.25
C TRP A 506 -9.75 -12.05 0.88
N ARG A 507 -9.69 -10.87 1.45
CA ARG A 507 -10.83 -10.12 1.97
C ARG A 507 -10.66 -8.64 1.70
N TYR A 508 -11.76 -7.93 1.57
CA TYR A 508 -11.77 -6.48 1.56
C TYR A 508 -11.93 -5.95 3.00
N LYS A 509 -11.22 -4.89 3.35
CA LYS A 509 -11.31 -4.21 4.65
C LYS A 509 -11.64 -2.75 4.44
N GLY A 510 -12.89 -2.35 4.74
CA GLY A 510 -13.29 -0.94 4.78
C GLY A 510 -12.66 -0.23 5.97
N THR A 511 -12.05 0.94 5.74
CA THR A 511 -11.48 1.78 6.79
C THR A 511 -12.55 2.21 7.80
N GLY A 512 -12.31 1.93 9.06
CA GLY A 512 -13.24 2.24 10.15
C GLY A 512 -14.43 1.29 10.25
N ARG A 513 -14.44 0.18 9.51
CA ARG A 513 -15.51 -0.82 9.52
C ARG A 513 -15.02 -2.14 10.08
N ASP A 514 -15.94 -2.95 10.62
CA ASP A 514 -15.62 -4.31 11.00
C ASP A 514 -15.21 -5.13 9.75
N ALA A 515 -14.27 -6.05 9.90
CA ALA A 515 -13.84 -6.93 8.80
C ALA A 515 -14.97 -7.86 8.31
N LYS A 516 -16.00 -8.10 9.15
CA LYS A 516 -17.19 -8.87 8.80
C LYS A 516 -18.27 -8.04 8.10
N GLU A 517 -18.10 -6.73 7.99
CA GLU A 517 -19.01 -5.87 7.23
C GLU A 517 -18.60 -5.91 5.74
N GLN A 518 -19.27 -6.76 4.95
CA GLN A 518 -19.00 -6.95 3.53
C GLN A 518 -20.18 -6.57 2.63
N PHE A 519 -21.24 -6.04 3.21
CA PHE A 519 -22.39 -5.52 2.50
C PHE A 519 -23.12 -4.45 3.31
N ARG A 520 -24.00 -3.70 2.65
CA ARG A 520 -24.90 -2.73 3.27
C ARG A 520 -26.30 -2.91 2.73
N SER A 521 -27.30 -2.87 3.61
CA SER A 521 -28.71 -2.99 3.25
C SER A 521 -29.49 -1.69 3.45
N TYR A 522 -30.48 -1.47 2.57
CA TYR A 522 -31.34 -0.30 2.54
C TYR A 522 -32.81 -0.71 2.48
N ASP A 523 -33.66 -0.10 3.32
CA ASP A 523 -35.10 -0.15 3.22
C ASP A 523 -35.57 0.92 2.21
N LEU A 524 -35.92 0.52 0.99
CA LEU A 524 -36.23 1.46 -0.07
C LEU A 524 -37.53 2.26 0.19
N ASN A 525 -38.39 1.85 1.10
CA ASN A 525 -39.50 2.67 1.54
C ASN A 525 -39.05 3.97 2.24
N ASN A 526 -37.84 3.99 2.77
CA ASN A 526 -37.24 5.13 3.47
C ASN A 526 -36.15 5.85 2.67
N VAL A 527 -35.81 5.34 1.47
CA VAL A 527 -34.80 5.92 0.56
C VAL A 527 -35.50 6.68 -0.55
N TRP A 528 -35.38 7.99 -0.57
CA TRP A 528 -35.90 8.80 -1.66
C TRP A 528 -35.19 10.16 -1.75
N PHE A 529 -35.05 10.67 -2.95
CA PHE A 529 -34.38 11.95 -3.23
C PHE A 529 -35.27 12.86 -4.07
N THR A 530 -35.17 14.17 -3.82
CA THR A 530 -35.73 15.20 -4.70
C THR A 530 -34.74 16.34 -4.88
N VAL A 531 -34.89 17.09 -5.94
CA VAL A 531 -34.05 18.28 -6.16
C VAL A 531 -34.24 19.29 -5.04
N GLU A 532 -35.49 19.52 -4.65
CA GLU A 532 -35.88 20.54 -3.66
C GLU A 532 -35.35 20.23 -2.27
N LYS A 533 -35.27 18.95 -1.90
CA LYS A 533 -34.78 18.48 -0.60
C LYS A 533 -33.26 18.36 -0.57
N ASP A 534 -32.67 17.75 -1.60
CA ASP A 534 -31.31 17.24 -1.53
C ASP A 534 -30.27 18.12 -2.26
N ALA A 535 -30.72 18.88 -3.29
CA ALA A 535 -29.87 19.81 -4.05
C ALA A 535 -30.61 21.10 -4.45
N PRO A 536 -31.24 21.86 -3.50
CA PRO A 536 -32.06 23.03 -3.83
C PRO A 536 -31.29 24.15 -4.53
N LYS A 537 -29.97 24.20 -4.43
CA LYS A 537 -29.12 25.22 -5.06
C LYS A 537 -28.54 24.80 -6.40
N VAL A 538 -28.88 23.62 -6.91
CA VAL A 538 -28.37 23.16 -8.21
C VAL A 538 -28.76 24.14 -9.31
N PRO A 539 -27.81 24.58 -10.18
CA PRO A 539 -28.16 25.45 -11.30
C PRO A 539 -29.15 24.78 -12.25
N ALA A 540 -30.06 25.57 -12.83
CA ALA A 540 -31.09 25.05 -13.73
C ALA A 540 -30.52 24.24 -14.90
N ALA A 541 -29.34 24.62 -15.42
CA ALA A 541 -28.65 23.91 -16.50
C ALA A 541 -28.14 22.51 -16.09
N LEU A 542 -27.95 22.24 -14.80
CA LEU A 542 -27.45 20.98 -14.28
C LEU A 542 -28.50 20.17 -13.51
N LYS A 543 -29.74 20.67 -13.46
CA LYS A 543 -30.84 20.02 -12.75
C LYS A 543 -31.09 18.60 -13.31
N SER A 544 -31.11 18.45 -14.62
CA SER A 544 -31.30 17.16 -15.29
C SER A 544 -30.23 16.11 -14.92
N GLU A 545 -29.00 16.55 -14.68
CA GLU A 545 -27.91 15.66 -14.27
C GLU A 545 -28.10 15.12 -12.85
N PHE A 546 -28.70 15.89 -11.95
CA PHE A 546 -29.05 15.41 -10.61
C PHE A 546 -30.34 14.56 -10.63
N GLU A 547 -31.28 14.85 -11.53
CA GLU A 547 -32.56 14.13 -11.63
C GLU A 547 -32.40 12.65 -11.94
N LYS A 548 -31.28 12.19 -12.52
CA LYS A 548 -31.00 10.76 -12.69
C LYS A 548 -31.03 9.98 -11.36
N TYR A 549 -30.57 10.60 -10.28
CA TYR A 549 -30.57 10.01 -8.93
C TYR A 549 -31.96 10.07 -8.28
N THR A 550 -32.71 11.15 -8.47
CA THR A 550 -34.08 11.28 -7.94
C THR A 550 -35.05 10.33 -8.63
N LYS A 551 -34.84 10.06 -9.94
CA LYS A 551 -35.60 9.07 -10.70
C LYS A 551 -35.26 7.62 -10.30
N ALA A 552 -34.03 7.37 -9.90
CA ALA A 552 -33.62 6.06 -9.41
C ALA A 552 -34.26 5.71 -8.05
N TYR A 553 -34.52 6.71 -7.22
CA TYR A 553 -35.09 6.56 -5.88
C TYR A 553 -36.26 7.51 -5.65
N PRO A 554 -37.42 7.29 -6.30
CA PRO A 554 -38.64 8.02 -5.99
C PRO A 554 -39.21 7.55 -4.65
N LYS A 555 -39.99 8.38 -3.98
CA LYS A 555 -40.72 7.95 -2.79
C LYS A 555 -41.70 6.85 -3.16
N ASN A 556 -41.64 5.72 -2.47
CA ASN A 556 -42.46 4.55 -2.72
C ASN A 556 -42.82 3.80 -1.44
N SER A 557 -43.63 2.75 -1.54
CA SER A 557 -44.00 1.85 -0.48
C SER A 557 -44.03 0.38 -0.98
N ASP A 558 -43.11 0.03 -1.87
CA ASP A 558 -43.08 -1.25 -2.58
C ASP A 558 -42.47 -2.37 -1.73
N ASN A 559 -42.04 -2.04 -0.50
CA ASN A 559 -41.41 -2.94 0.47
C ASN A 559 -40.11 -3.59 -0.02
N GLU A 560 -39.47 -2.95 -0.99
CA GLU A 560 -38.19 -3.43 -1.53
C GLU A 560 -37.03 -3.17 -0.54
N VAL A 561 -36.10 -4.13 -0.49
CA VAL A 561 -34.83 -4.04 0.22
C VAL A 561 -33.70 -4.12 -0.80
N LEU A 562 -32.78 -3.14 -0.78
CA LEU A 562 -31.60 -3.12 -1.64
C LEU A 562 -30.38 -3.53 -0.79
N ILE A 563 -29.52 -4.37 -1.34
CA ILE A 563 -28.31 -4.88 -0.69
C ILE A 563 -27.15 -4.61 -1.63
N ASN A 564 -26.20 -3.79 -1.18
CA ASN A 564 -24.95 -3.52 -1.90
C ASN A 564 -23.85 -4.40 -1.28
N ILE A 565 -23.36 -5.41 -2.05
CA ILE A 565 -22.37 -6.39 -1.59
C ILE A 565 -21.05 -6.05 -2.29
N TRP A 566 -20.12 -5.42 -1.55
CA TRP A 566 -18.84 -5.05 -2.13
C TRP A 566 -17.89 -6.25 -2.26
N ASN A 567 -16.98 -6.18 -3.22
CA ASN A 567 -16.08 -7.27 -3.60
C ASN A 567 -16.77 -8.58 -4.05
N TRP A 568 -18.06 -8.50 -4.41
CA TRP A 568 -18.84 -9.65 -4.86
C TRP A 568 -18.28 -10.29 -6.15
N ASN A 569 -18.35 -11.61 -6.22
CA ASN A 569 -18.20 -12.37 -7.46
C ASN A 569 -19.24 -13.50 -7.56
N PRO A 570 -19.42 -14.11 -8.75
CA PRO A 570 -20.47 -15.12 -8.96
C PRO A 570 -20.36 -16.40 -8.12
N LYS A 571 -19.24 -16.63 -7.43
CA LYS A 571 -19.05 -17.78 -6.53
C LYS A 571 -19.66 -17.55 -5.14
N TRP A 572 -19.99 -16.29 -4.81
CA TRP A 572 -20.59 -15.95 -3.51
C TRP A 572 -22.04 -16.41 -3.47
N LYS A 573 -22.49 -16.86 -2.30
CA LYS A 573 -23.85 -17.30 -2.06
C LYS A 573 -24.59 -16.25 -1.24
N ILE A 574 -25.83 -15.96 -1.65
CA ILE A 574 -26.71 -14.99 -1.00
C ILE A 574 -27.95 -15.74 -0.56
N GLU A 575 -28.29 -15.65 0.73
CA GLU A 575 -29.50 -16.22 1.30
C GLU A 575 -30.25 -15.09 2.02
N ILE A 576 -31.48 -14.82 1.59
CA ILE A 576 -32.32 -13.80 2.21
C ILE A 576 -33.63 -14.45 2.67
N LYS A 577 -34.00 -14.20 3.92
CA LYS A 577 -35.21 -14.80 4.55
C LYS A 577 -36.07 -13.76 5.22
N GLU A 578 -37.37 -13.95 5.12
CA GLU A 578 -38.40 -13.26 5.88
C GLU A 578 -39.17 -14.29 6.72
N ASN A 579 -39.15 -14.16 8.04
CA ASN A 579 -39.80 -15.12 8.96
C ASN A 579 -39.42 -16.59 8.67
N GLY A 580 -38.14 -16.83 8.34
CA GLY A 580 -37.63 -18.16 8.00
C GLY A 580 -37.93 -18.65 6.57
N LYS A 581 -38.75 -17.95 5.80
CA LYS A 581 -39.06 -18.25 4.41
C LYS A 581 -38.06 -17.54 3.49
N THR A 582 -37.45 -18.27 2.57
CA THR A 582 -36.53 -17.69 1.58
C THR A 582 -37.25 -16.71 0.64
N LEU A 583 -36.63 -15.57 0.39
CA LEU A 583 -37.01 -14.61 -0.65
C LEU A 583 -36.07 -14.78 -1.84
N ASP A 584 -36.63 -14.68 -3.04
CA ASP A 584 -35.86 -14.72 -4.27
C ASP A 584 -35.21 -13.34 -4.52
N GLU A 585 -33.89 -13.30 -4.54
CA GLU A 585 -33.14 -12.09 -4.84
C GLU A 585 -32.99 -11.88 -6.33
N THR A 586 -32.97 -10.63 -6.73
CA THR A 586 -32.67 -10.20 -8.10
C THR A 586 -31.46 -9.29 -8.11
N ARG A 587 -30.42 -9.63 -8.89
CA ARG A 587 -29.30 -8.74 -9.12
C ARG A 587 -29.74 -7.54 -9.96
N VAL A 588 -29.38 -6.34 -9.52
CA VAL A 588 -29.79 -5.08 -10.17
C VAL A 588 -28.59 -4.17 -10.41
N MET A 589 -28.70 -3.29 -11.40
CA MET A 589 -27.81 -2.15 -11.56
C MET A 589 -28.43 -0.94 -10.85
N GLY A 590 -27.60 -0.13 -10.21
CA GLY A 590 -28.11 1.07 -9.56
C GLY A 590 -27.00 1.95 -8.98
N TYR A 591 -27.43 3.07 -8.44
CA TYR A 591 -26.59 4.01 -7.70
C TYR A 591 -26.65 3.69 -6.21
N ASP A 592 -25.55 3.80 -5.48
CA ASP A 592 -25.60 3.60 -4.04
C ASP A 592 -26.30 4.79 -3.34
N PRO A 593 -27.37 4.56 -2.55
CA PRO A 593 -28.11 5.64 -1.88
C PRO A 593 -27.26 6.44 -0.90
N LEU A 594 -26.38 5.76 -0.15
CA LEU A 594 -25.55 6.44 0.85
C LEU A 594 -24.53 7.34 0.19
N HIS A 595 -23.94 6.93 -0.93
CA HIS A 595 -23.01 7.80 -1.68
C HIS A 595 -23.75 9.01 -2.27
N ILE A 596 -24.99 8.83 -2.76
CA ILE A 596 -25.81 9.98 -3.23
C ILE A 596 -25.98 10.98 -2.08
N ALA A 597 -26.42 10.55 -0.91
CA ALA A 597 -26.69 11.41 0.23
C ALA A 597 -25.41 12.04 0.83
N ALA A 598 -24.33 11.27 0.92
CA ALA A 598 -23.11 11.69 1.57
C ALA A 598 -22.25 12.63 0.73
N LEU A 599 -22.26 12.47 -0.59
CA LEU A 599 -21.38 13.22 -1.49
C LEU A 599 -22.12 13.86 -2.65
N THR A 600 -22.79 13.10 -3.51
CA THR A 600 -23.33 13.58 -4.79
C THR A 600 -24.29 14.73 -4.59
N ALA A 601 -25.31 14.57 -3.74
CA ALA A 601 -26.30 15.62 -3.46
C ALA A 601 -25.63 16.89 -2.91
N LYS A 602 -24.66 16.76 -2.01
CA LYS A 602 -23.94 17.89 -1.44
C LYS A 602 -23.11 18.65 -2.47
N ARG A 603 -22.51 17.94 -3.44
CA ARG A 603 -21.74 18.56 -4.51
C ARG A 603 -22.61 19.25 -5.55
N PHE A 604 -23.78 18.70 -5.84
CA PHE A 604 -24.76 19.36 -6.71
C PHE A 604 -25.44 20.55 -6.05
N ASN A 605 -25.49 20.61 -4.72
CA ASN A 605 -26.12 21.69 -3.97
C ASN A 605 -25.23 22.95 -3.86
N ASP A 606 -24.70 23.40 -4.98
CA ASP A 606 -23.85 24.58 -5.11
C ASP A 606 -24.31 25.44 -6.30
N ALA A 607 -24.75 26.67 -6.02
CA ALA A 607 -25.23 27.61 -7.04
C ALA A 607 -24.13 28.11 -8.00
N ALA A 608 -22.86 27.91 -7.66
CA ALA A 608 -21.72 28.32 -8.47
C ALA A 608 -21.27 27.28 -9.49
N LEU A 609 -21.91 26.11 -9.55
CA LEU A 609 -21.55 25.05 -10.50
C LEU A 609 -21.74 25.49 -11.95
N THR A 610 -20.74 25.24 -12.77
CA THR A 610 -20.76 25.48 -14.23
C THR A 610 -20.75 24.18 -15.03
N ALA A 611 -20.47 23.04 -14.38
CA ALA A 611 -20.44 21.70 -14.96
C ALA A 611 -20.84 20.66 -13.92
N GLU A 612 -21.12 19.43 -14.35
CA GLU A 612 -21.38 18.30 -13.46
C GLU A 612 -20.18 18.10 -12.50
N PRO A 613 -20.43 17.96 -11.19
CA PRO A 613 -19.34 17.74 -10.24
C PRO A 613 -18.64 16.42 -10.50
N ALA A 614 -17.32 16.39 -10.37
CA ALA A 614 -16.56 15.16 -10.39
C ALA A 614 -16.89 14.26 -9.17
N PHE A 615 -16.57 12.95 -9.26
CA PHE A 615 -16.71 11.96 -8.20
C PHE A 615 -18.17 11.73 -7.73
N THR A 616 -19.13 11.92 -8.61
CA THR A 616 -20.52 11.59 -8.34
C THR A 616 -20.73 10.08 -8.34
N THR A 617 -21.87 9.62 -7.79
CA THR A 617 -22.22 8.20 -7.71
C THR A 617 -22.24 7.56 -9.10
N THR A 618 -21.54 6.43 -9.25
CA THR A 618 -21.50 5.63 -10.48
C THR A 618 -22.47 4.46 -10.40
N VAL A 619 -22.85 3.92 -11.58
CA VAL A 619 -23.64 2.71 -11.64
C VAL A 619 -22.84 1.53 -11.09
N ASN A 620 -23.45 0.79 -10.17
CA ASN A 620 -22.90 -0.36 -9.49
C ASN A 620 -23.59 -1.64 -10.02
N TYR A 621 -22.85 -2.74 -10.10
CA TYR A 621 -23.28 -4.02 -10.68
C TYR A 621 -23.31 -5.16 -9.66
N HIS A 622 -23.06 -4.87 -8.38
CA HIS A 622 -23.05 -5.83 -7.29
C HIS A 622 -24.11 -5.53 -6.23
N MET A 623 -25.26 -5.04 -6.71
CA MET A 623 -26.45 -4.81 -5.92
C MET A 623 -27.48 -5.92 -6.11
N PHE A 624 -28.21 -6.23 -5.04
CA PHE A 624 -29.28 -7.22 -5.02
C PHE A 624 -30.53 -6.63 -4.39
N LYS A 625 -31.70 -7.04 -4.89
CA LYS A 625 -32.98 -6.56 -4.43
C LYS A 625 -33.91 -7.72 -4.11
N VAL A 626 -34.69 -7.59 -3.04
CA VAL A 626 -35.80 -8.46 -2.68
C VAL A 626 -37.02 -7.63 -2.32
N THR A 627 -38.21 -8.23 -2.43
CA THR A 627 -39.47 -7.62 -2.00
C THR A 627 -39.99 -8.34 -0.75
N ALA A 628 -40.14 -7.60 0.33
CA ALA A 628 -40.70 -8.10 1.59
C ALA A 628 -42.25 -8.08 1.58
N SER A 629 -42.89 -8.89 2.40
CA SER A 629 -44.35 -8.98 2.47
C SER A 629 -45.02 -7.76 3.11
N SER A 630 -44.26 -6.99 3.95
CA SER A 630 -44.75 -5.77 4.59
C SER A 630 -43.63 -4.76 4.87
N ALA A 631 -44.02 -3.53 5.16
CA ALA A 631 -43.06 -2.45 5.52
C ALA A 631 -42.37 -2.67 6.86
N THR A 632 -42.86 -3.61 7.71
CA THR A 632 -42.32 -3.85 9.05
C THR A 632 -41.71 -5.25 9.22
N SER A 633 -41.65 -6.04 8.13
CA SER A 633 -41.06 -7.38 8.17
C SER A 633 -39.56 -7.32 8.47
N THR A 634 -39.08 -8.18 9.34
CA THR A 634 -37.65 -8.39 9.58
C THR A 634 -37.07 -9.27 8.46
N ILE A 635 -35.93 -8.87 7.94
CA ILE A 635 -35.24 -9.58 6.86
C ILE A 635 -33.88 -10.07 7.37
N ASP A 636 -33.67 -11.38 7.34
CA ASP A 636 -32.36 -11.99 7.61
C ASP A 636 -31.58 -12.12 6.32
N ILE A 637 -30.42 -11.46 6.26
CA ILE A 637 -29.51 -11.44 5.12
C ILE A 637 -28.27 -12.21 5.50
N LYS A 638 -27.88 -13.19 4.69
CA LYS A 638 -26.65 -13.97 4.85
C LYS A 638 -25.93 -14.05 3.53
N VAL A 639 -24.68 -13.59 3.52
CA VAL A 639 -23.77 -13.63 2.39
C VAL A 639 -22.61 -14.54 2.75
N THR A 640 -22.26 -15.48 1.88
CA THR A 640 -21.11 -16.39 2.08
C THR A 640 -20.16 -16.22 0.92
N ASP A 641 -18.90 -15.87 1.21
CA ASP A 641 -17.87 -15.72 0.18
C ASP A 641 -17.37 -17.09 -0.34
N GLU A 642 -16.48 -17.06 -1.33
CA GLU A 642 -15.91 -18.26 -1.94
C GLU A 642 -15.01 -19.08 -1.01
N PHE A 643 -14.57 -18.50 0.11
CA PHE A 643 -13.75 -19.16 1.14
C PHE A 643 -14.59 -19.73 2.30
N GLY A 644 -15.91 -19.53 2.26
CA GLY A 644 -16.84 -20.00 3.29
C GLY A 644 -17.03 -19.05 4.47
N ASN A 645 -16.47 -17.83 4.43
CA ASN A 645 -16.73 -16.82 5.43
C ASN A 645 -18.18 -16.32 5.31
N VAL A 646 -18.83 -16.15 6.46
CA VAL A 646 -20.26 -15.77 6.54
C VAL A 646 -20.37 -14.35 7.09
N TYR A 647 -21.11 -13.53 6.37
CA TYR A 647 -21.47 -12.15 6.70
C TYR A 647 -23.00 -12.08 6.84
N SER A 648 -23.51 -11.51 7.91
CA SER A 648 -24.95 -11.54 8.16
C SER A 648 -25.47 -10.28 8.82
N GLU A 649 -26.72 -9.94 8.50
CA GLU A 649 -27.50 -8.87 9.14
C GLU A 649 -28.93 -9.34 9.34
N THR A 650 -29.49 -9.10 10.53
CA THR A 650 -30.93 -9.13 10.77
C THR A 650 -31.47 -7.71 10.68
N MET A 651 -31.97 -7.36 9.51
CA MET A 651 -32.50 -6.04 9.20
C MET A 651 -33.91 -5.86 9.78
N LYS A 652 -34.03 -5.07 10.82
CA LYS A 652 -35.33 -4.63 11.34
C LYS A 652 -35.88 -3.50 10.49
N ARG A 653 -37.16 -3.57 10.15
CA ARG A 653 -37.85 -2.54 9.34
C ARG A 653 -39.00 -1.90 10.14
N PRO A 654 -39.33 -0.62 9.94
CA PRO A 654 -38.64 0.30 9.01
C PRO A 654 -37.20 0.60 9.44
N LYS A 655 -36.23 0.52 8.49
CA LYS A 655 -34.83 0.90 8.71
C LYS A 655 -34.66 2.36 8.28
N GLU A 656 -34.18 3.20 9.20
CA GLU A 656 -33.91 4.60 8.89
C GLU A 656 -32.88 4.77 7.78
N PHE A 657 -33.07 5.77 6.94
CA PHE A 657 -32.09 6.22 5.96
C PHE A 657 -31.67 7.66 6.27
N SER A 658 -30.48 7.79 6.83
CA SER A 658 -29.78 9.08 6.99
C SER A 658 -28.28 8.82 6.99
N THR A 659 -27.46 9.84 6.71
CA THR A 659 -26.00 9.70 6.80
C THR A 659 -25.56 9.33 8.23
N ASP A 660 -26.31 9.73 9.26
CA ASP A 660 -25.98 9.43 10.66
C ASP A 660 -26.26 7.97 11.03
N ALA A 661 -27.27 7.35 10.44
CA ALA A 661 -27.59 5.93 10.66
C ALA A 661 -26.56 4.95 10.08
N TYR A 662 -25.66 5.45 9.20
CA TYR A 662 -24.65 4.63 8.51
C TYR A 662 -23.19 5.02 8.86
N LYS A 663 -22.96 5.88 9.86
CA LYS A 663 -21.64 6.26 10.36
C LYS A 663 -20.89 5.17 11.10
#